data_886e596b47a106deb7df13ae2de2503b
#
_entry.id   886e596b47a106deb7df13ae2de2503b
#
_cell.length_a   1.000
_cell.length_b   1.000
_cell.length_c   1.000
_cell.angle_alpha   90.00
_cell.angle_beta   90.00
_cell.angle_gamma   90.00
#
_symmetry.space_group_name_H-M   'P 1'
#
loop_
_entity.id
_entity.type
_entity.pdbx_description
1 polymer ?
#
loop_
_entity_poly.entity_id
_entity_poly.type
_entity_poly.pdbx_seq_one_letter_code
_entity_poly.pdbx_strand_id
1 'polypeptide(L)'
;MDILKQLAEEFKIRNTQVENTVKLIDGGNTIPFISRYRKEMTGGLDDQLLRELSERLTYLRNLESRKEEVKSLIESGGNLTDKITQDLLNAKTLAEVEDIYRPFKPKRKTRAGIAKEKGLQPLADFILAQTLASPTAEAEKYISEEKGVETVDDAINGALDIISETVSDDADLRKKLYAEYTGHALIVSKATDEKAETVYKNYYDYSELACKIPPHRLLALDRGEREDALKVSIEPEEQYVMKHIYRAYVKAENDCGRLVRSACDDSFKRLIHPSLERRLRNELTEKACDSSIHTFSDNLRQLLMQPPVKNSVALGFDPGYRTGCKVAVVDATGKVLDTSVVYPTPPKSDIAGAERIIKNLIEKHKVDIIAIGNGTASHESEVFMADLLKKIDRKVSYMVVSEAGASVYSASKLAAEEFPEYDVSLRSAVSIARRLQDPLAELVKIDPKAIGVGQYQHDMPPAKLSDALGGVVEDSVNSVGVDLNTASVSLLGYVAGINSAVAKNIVTYREENGVFTNRKELLKVSKLGKKAYEQCAGFMRIHGGKYPLDNTSVHPESYKAAEALLDKCGFKLADVSGGIPSIKEQVIAIGVKKLSEELGIGEMTLSDIANELAKPGRDPRDELPPPLLRTDVADINSLKPGMILDGTVRNVIDFGVFVDIGVHQDGLVHISQICDKYIKHPLEVVKVGDIVKVKVLDIDPAKKRISLTM
;
A
#
# COMPACT_ATOMS: atom_id res chain seq x y z
N MET A 1 -20.38 -19.04 10.71
CA MET A 1 -19.64 -19.28 9.44
C MET A 1 -18.34 -20.01 9.77
N ASP A 2 -17.90 -20.97 8.93
CA ASP A 2 -16.57 -21.57 9.09
C ASP A 2 -15.52 -20.68 8.41
N ILE A 3 -14.89 -19.81 9.21
CA ILE A 3 -13.91 -18.84 8.74
C ILE A 3 -12.72 -19.52 8.03
N LEU A 4 -12.28 -20.68 8.57
CA LEU A 4 -11.13 -21.41 8.01
C LEU A 4 -11.43 -21.93 6.61
N LYS A 5 -12.60 -22.50 6.44
CA LYS A 5 -13.07 -23.00 5.13
C LYS A 5 -13.25 -21.87 4.12
N GLN A 6 -13.81 -20.74 4.56
CA GLN A 6 -13.98 -19.57 3.68
C GLN A 6 -12.64 -19.01 3.23
N LEU A 7 -11.66 -18.86 4.12
CA LEU A 7 -10.32 -18.42 3.77
C LEU A 7 -9.66 -19.39 2.78
N ALA A 8 -9.81 -20.70 2.98
CA ALA A 8 -9.24 -21.68 2.06
C ALA A 8 -9.83 -21.58 0.64
N GLU A 9 -11.13 -21.33 0.54
CA GLU A 9 -11.84 -21.15 -0.74
C GLU A 9 -11.43 -19.82 -1.42
N GLU A 10 -11.38 -18.71 -0.67
CA GLU A 10 -11.03 -17.39 -1.19
C GLU A 10 -9.58 -17.33 -1.71
N PHE A 11 -8.63 -17.87 -0.94
CA PHE A 11 -7.21 -17.89 -1.28
C PHE A 11 -6.77 -19.10 -2.13
N LYS A 12 -7.69 -20.05 -2.41
CA LYS A 12 -7.44 -21.27 -3.18
C LYS A 12 -6.29 -22.12 -2.60
N ILE A 13 -6.21 -22.21 -1.28
CA ILE A 13 -5.23 -22.98 -0.54
C ILE A 13 -5.91 -24.07 0.29
N ARG A 14 -5.13 -25.05 0.77
CA ARG A 14 -5.68 -26.17 1.55
C ARG A 14 -6.12 -25.73 2.95
N ASN A 15 -7.18 -26.30 3.48
CA ASN A 15 -7.67 -26.02 4.85
C ASN A 15 -6.55 -26.18 5.90
N THR A 16 -5.72 -27.21 5.77
CA THR A 16 -4.60 -27.46 6.70
C THR A 16 -3.56 -26.31 6.69
N GLN A 17 -3.33 -25.69 5.53
CA GLN A 17 -2.44 -24.53 5.43
C GLN A 17 -3.04 -23.32 6.16
N VAL A 18 -4.34 -23.09 5.99
CA VAL A 18 -5.06 -21.99 6.69
C VAL A 18 -5.03 -22.23 8.20
N GLU A 19 -5.41 -23.43 8.66
CA GLU A 19 -5.41 -23.77 10.10
C GLU A 19 -4.05 -23.53 10.76
N ASN A 20 -2.98 -24.02 10.12
CA ASN A 20 -1.63 -23.85 10.64
C ASN A 20 -1.20 -22.39 10.63
N THR A 21 -1.52 -21.66 9.56
CA THR A 21 -1.21 -20.21 9.44
C THR A 21 -1.94 -19.41 10.53
N VAL A 22 -3.23 -19.66 10.73
CA VAL A 22 -4.02 -19.00 11.79
C VAL A 22 -3.47 -19.32 13.17
N LYS A 23 -3.10 -20.59 13.44
CA LYS A 23 -2.45 -20.96 14.71
C LYS A 23 -1.13 -20.22 14.95
N LEU A 24 -0.34 -20.02 13.90
CA LEU A 24 0.93 -19.29 14.00
C LEU A 24 0.69 -17.79 14.26
N ILE A 25 -0.28 -17.18 13.57
CA ILE A 25 -0.68 -15.77 13.77
C ILE A 25 -1.21 -15.58 15.19
N ASP A 26 -2.13 -16.42 15.64
CA ASP A 26 -2.71 -16.36 16.98
C ASP A 26 -1.66 -16.63 18.08
N GLY A 27 -0.64 -17.42 17.76
CA GLY A 27 0.54 -17.61 18.58
C GLY A 27 1.43 -16.36 18.66
N GLY A 28 1.12 -15.30 17.93
CA GLY A 28 1.83 -14.00 17.90
C GLY A 28 3.18 -14.10 17.21
N ASN A 29 3.30 -14.94 16.18
CA ASN A 29 4.46 -14.94 15.30
C ASN A 29 4.28 -13.82 14.25
N THR A 30 5.39 -13.18 13.88
CA THR A 30 5.43 -12.15 12.84
C THR A 30 5.33 -12.77 11.45
N ILE A 31 4.79 -12.02 10.50
CA ILE A 31 4.64 -12.50 9.11
C ILE A 31 5.99 -12.88 8.48
N PRO A 32 7.06 -12.07 8.59
CA PRO A 32 8.38 -12.47 8.03
C PRO A 32 8.92 -13.76 8.66
N PHE A 33 8.71 -13.98 9.95
CA PHE A 33 9.14 -15.21 10.61
C PHE A 33 8.34 -16.42 10.11
N ILE A 34 7.04 -16.29 9.93
CA ILE A 34 6.19 -17.36 9.41
C ILE A 34 6.62 -17.72 7.97
N SER A 35 6.75 -16.72 7.10
CA SER A 35 7.11 -16.90 5.68
C SER A 35 8.49 -17.55 5.51
N ARG A 36 9.45 -17.22 6.38
CA ARG A 36 10.83 -17.69 6.25
C ARG A 36 11.09 -19.00 6.98
N TYR A 37 10.61 -19.13 8.24
CA TYR A 37 11.02 -20.23 9.14
C TYR A 37 9.90 -21.22 9.49
N ARG A 38 8.69 -21.04 8.98
CA ARG A 38 7.54 -21.94 9.20
C ARG A 38 6.92 -22.43 7.89
N LYS A 39 7.70 -22.45 6.80
CA LYS A 39 7.27 -22.85 5.45
C LYS A 39 6.62 -24.22 5.40
N GLU A 40 7.16 -25.19 6.14
CA GLU A 40 6.62 -26.56 6.19
C GLU A 40 5.19 -26.59 6.74
N MET A 41 4.89 -25.74 7.72
CA MET A 41 3.56 -25.67 8.33
C MET A 41 2.55 -24.96 7.42
N THR A 42 2.99 -23.91 6.71
CA THR A 42 2.15 -23.10 5.83
C THR A 42 2.10 -23.65 4.40
N GLY A 43 3.00 -24.57 4.04
CA GLY A 43 3.16 -25.08 2.69
C GLY A 43 3.78 -24.05 1.73
N GLY A 44 4.63 -23.16 2.26
CA GLY A 44 5.42 -22.21 1.49
C GLY A 44 4.66 -20.94 1.07
N LEU A 45 3.66 -20.51 1.84
CA LEU A 45 3.01 -19.22 1.61
C LEU A 45 4.00 -18.08 1.79
N ASP A 46 4.02 -17.15 0.85
CA ASP A 46 4.86 -15.95 0.90
C ASP A 46 4.32 -14.90 1.86
N ASP A 47 5.13 -13.88 2.12
CA ASP A 47 4.83 -12.79 3.05
C ASP A 47 3.61 -11.97 2.62
N GLN A 48 3.44 -11.71 1.32
CA GLN A 48 2.30 -10.94 0.80
C GLN A 48 0.98 -11.71 1.03
N LEU A 49 0.92 -12.98 0.63
CA LEU A 49 -0.26 -13.82 0.81
C LEU A 49 -0.60 -14.02 2.30
N LEU A 50 0.42 -14.14 3.15
CA LEU A 50 0.24 -14.24 4.61
C LEU A 50 -0.35 -12.94 5.20
N ARG A 51 0.05 -11.76 4.71
CA ARG A 51 -0.53 -10.48 5.14
C ARG A 51 -1.98 -10.37 4.72
N GLU A 52 -2.28 -10.61 3.45
CA GLU A 52 -3.64 -10.59 2.92
C GLU A 52 -4.56 -11.56 3.69
N LEU A 53 -4.07 -12.77 3.99
CA LEU A 53 -4.81 -13.75 4.79
C LEU A 53 -5.04 -13.26 6.22
N SER A 54 -4.05 -12.62 6.86
CA SER A 54 -4.17 -12.07 8.21
C SER A 54 -5.18 -10.92 8.27
N GLU A 55 -5.18 -10.02 7.31
CA GLU A 55 -6.14 -8.94 7.18
C GLU A 55 -7.55 -9.48 6.95
N ARG A 56 -7.69 -10.45 6.04
CA ARG A 56 -8.97 -11.08 5.76
C ARG A 56 -9.51 -11.87 6.95
N LEU A 57 -8.66 -12.57 7.68
CA LEU A 57 -9.01 -13.25 8.94
C LEU A 57 -9.57 -12.26 9.95
N THR A 58 -8.92 -11.13 10.12
CA THR A 58 -9.36 -10.05 11.02
C THR A 58 -10.74 -9.51 10.60
N TYR A 59 -10.93 -9.26 9.31
CA TYR A 59 -12.21 -8.83 8.77
C TYR A 59 -13.33 -9.85 9.05
N LEU A 60 -13.10 -11.13 8.78
CA LEU A 60 -14.08 -12.18 8.99
C LEU A 60 -14.44 -12.37 10.46
N ARG A 61 -13.45 -12.25 11.36
CA ARG A 61 -13.69 -12.27 12.81
C ARG A 61 -14.55 -11.08 13.26
N ASN A 62 -14.29 -9.90 12.74
CA ASN A 62 -15.10 -8.71 13.01
C ASN A 62 -16.53 -8.87 12.46
N LEU A 63 -16.68 -9.46 11.28
CA LEU A 63 -17.99 -9.74 10.69
C LEU A 63 -18.80 -10.70 11.56
N GLU A 64 -18.21 -11.81 12.01
CA GLU A 64 -18.91 -12.76 12.89
C GLU A 64 -19.26 -12.14 14.25
N SER A 65 -18.34 -11.41 14.85
CA SER A 65 -18.58 -10.66 16.08
C SER A 65 -19.76 -9.68 15.92
N ARG A 66 -19.83 -8.98 14.79
CA ARG A 66 -20.93 -8.05 14.51
C ARG A 66 -22.26 -8.75 14.28
N LYS A 67 -22.26 -9.91 13.63
CA LYS A 67 -23.48 -10.74 13.47
C LYS A 67 -24.06 -11.16 14.83
N GLU A 68 -23.21 -11.63 15.74
CA GLU A 68 -23.64 -12.04 17.08
C GLU A 68 -24.15 -10.83 17.90
N GLU A 69 -23.47 -9.69 17.82
CA GLU A 69 -23.92 -8.45 18.46
C GLU A 69 -25.31 -8.03 17.94
N VAL A 70 -25.49 -7.97 16.62
CA VAL A 70 -26.77 -7.58 15.99
C VAL A 70 -27.87 -8.58 16.34
N LYS A 71 -27.58 -9.88 16.34
CA LYS A 71 -28.53 -10.92 16.76
C LYS A 71 -29.00 -10.68 18.19
N SER A 72 -28.08 -10.45 19.13
CA SER A 72 -28.39 -10.16 20.52
C SER A 72 -29.25 -8.88 20.68
N LEU A 73 -28.95 -7.83 19.92
CA LEU A 73 -29.70 -6.58 19.95
C LEU A 73 -31.14 -6.77 19.44
N ILE A 74 -31.36 -7.56 18.37
CA ILE A 74 -32.69 -7.83 17.84
C ILE A 74 -33.48 -8.76 18.80
N GLU A 75 -32.81 -9.74 19.41
CA GLU A 75 -33.38 -10.65 20.40
C GLU A 75 -33.84 -9.90 21.65
N SER A 76 -33.02 -9.00 22.19
CA SER A 76 -33.36 -8.17 23.36
C SER A 76 -34.55 -7.24 23.09
N GLY A 77 -34.77 -6.86 21.83
CA GLY A 77 -35.96 -6.14 21.39
C GLY A 77 -37.21 -7.03 21.15
N GLY A 78 -37.11 -8.35 21.33
CA GLY A 78 -38.21 -9.31 21.13
C GLY A 78 -38.59 -9.53 19.66
N ASN A 79 -37.73 -9.12 18.71
CA ASN A 79 -38.05 -9.14 17.27
C ASN A 79 -37.30 -10.24 16.50
N LEU A 80 -36.52 -11.10 17.16
CA LEU A 80 -35.75 -12.14 16.50
C LEU A 80 -36.67 -13.25 15.96
N THR A 81 -36.56 -13.53 14.66
CA THR A 81 -37.27 -14.62 13.97
C THR A 81 -36.27 -15.59 13.35
N ASP A 82 -36.74 -16.81 13.01
CA ASP A 82 -35.93 -17.82 12.32
C ASP A 82 -35.39 -17.27 10.98
N LYS A 83 -36.22 -16.50 10.23
CA LYS A 83 -35.79 -15.84 8.98
C LYS A 83 -34.64 -14.87 9.22
N ILE A 84 -34.76 -13.96 10.18
CA ILE A 84 -33.70 -12.98 10.51
C ILE A 84 -32.44 -13.70 10.94
N THR A 85 -32.54 -14.75 11.75
CA THR A 85 -31.38 -15.56 12.15
C THR A 85 -30.68 -16.16 10.93
N GLN A 86 -31.45 -16.71 9.99
CA GLN A 86 -30.90 -17.28 8.76
C GLN A 86 -30.29 -16.23 7.85
N ASP A 87 -30.90 -15.05 7.71
CA ASP A 87 -30.40 -13.95 6.92
C ASP A 87 -29.07 -13.43 7.49
N LEU A 88 -28.94 -13.29 8.83
CA LEU A 88 -27.70 -12.94 9.50
C LEU A 88 -26.59 -13.99 9.27
N LEU A 89 -26.93 -15.28 9.36
CA LEU A 89 -25.96 -16.34 9.09
C LEU A 89 -25.46 -16.30 7.65
N ASN A 90 -26.31 -15.99 6.69
CA ASN A 90 -25.98 -15.93 5.27
C ASN A 90 -25.31 -14.63 4.83
N ALA A 91 -25.35 -13.57 5.65
CA ALA A 91 -24.71 -12.30 5.34
C ALA A 91 -23.19 -12.46 5.15
N LYS A 92 -22.66 -11.93 4.05
CA LYS A 92 -21.24 -12.05 3.65
C LYS A 92 -20.45 -10.78 3.92
N THR A 93 -21.14 -9.67 4.17
CA THR A 93 -20.51 -8.37 4.38
C THR A 93 -21.12 -7.66 5.59
N LEU A 94 -20.35 -6.74 6.19
CA LEU A 94 -20.87 -5.88 7.26
C LEU A 94 -22.05 -5.04 6.79
N ALA A 95 -22.06 -4.60 5.53
CA ALA A 95 -23.16 -3.84 4.95
C ALA A 95 -24.47 -4.66 4.91
N GLU A 96 -24.41 -5.95 4.57
CA GLU A 96 -25.58 -6.83 4.61
C GLU A 96 -26.10 -7.02 6.04
N VAL A 97 -25.20 -7.14 7.03
CA VAL A 97 -25.58 -7.22 8.46
C VAL A 97 -26.26 -5.93 8.91
N GLU A 98 -25.74 -4.76 8.53
CA GLU A 98 -26.35 -3.47 8.86
C GLU A 98 -27.71 -3.25 8.16
N ASP A 99 -27.89 -3.73 6.92
CA ASP A 99 -29.19 -3.66 6.23
C ASP A 99 -30.24 -4.53 6.93
N ILE A 100 -29.88 -5.74 7.43
CA ILE A 100 -30.76 -6.60 8.22
C ILE A 100 -31.11 -5.93 9.57
N TYR A 101 -30.15 -5.28 10.22
CA TYR A 101 -30.34 -4.61 11.50
C TYR A 101 -31.12 -3.29 11.39
N ARG A 102 -31.13 -2.66 10.21
CA ARG A 102 -31.68 -1.32 9.98
C ARG A 102 -33.10 -1.10 10.49
N PRO A 103 -34.09 -2.00 10.31
CA PRO A 103 -35.44 -1.84 10.83
C PRO A 103 -35.51 -1.80 12.38
N PHE A 104 -34.55 -2.44 13.04
CA PHE A 104 -34.52 -2.62 14.49
C PHE A 104 -33.62 -1.60 15.21
N LYS A 105 -32.79 -0.87 14.43
CA LYS A 105 -31.86 0.11 14.97
C LYS A 105 -32.60 1.29 15.59
N PRO A 106 -32.30 1.67 16.83
CA PRO A 106 -32.86 2.88 17.42
C PRO A 106 -32.61 4.10 16.53
N LYS A 107 -33.69 4.67 16.02
CA LYS A 107 -33.61 5.84 15.16
C LYS A 107 -33.81 7.11 15.99
N ARG A 108 -33.07 8.18 15.65
CA ARG A 108 -33.39 9.53 16.15
C ARG A 108 -34.77 9.91 15.63
N LYS A 109 -35.43 10.96 16.19
CA LYS A 109 -36.74 11.46 15.75
C LYS A 109 -36.83 11.55 14.23
N THR A 110 -37.49 10.53 13.60
CA THR A 110 -37.79 10.53 12.16
C THR A 110 -39.21 11.02 11.95
N ARG A 111 -39.57 11.46 10.72
CA ARG A 111 -40.94 11.81 10.38
C ARG A 111 -41.91 10.66 10.67
N ALA A 112 -41.51 9.46 10.25
CA ALA A 112 -42.26 8.24 10.53
C ALA A 112 -42.36 7.93 12.03
N GLY A 113 -41.29 8.14 12.81
CA GLY A 113 -41.30 7.99 14.26
C GLY A 113 -42.30 8.93 14.93
N ILE A 114 -42.29 10.20 14.55
CA ILE A 114 -43.25 11.20 15.03
C ILE A 114 -44.69 10.80 14.64
N ALA A 115 -44.90 10.33 13.41
CA ALA A 115 -46.21 9.88 12.96
C ALA A 115 -46.72 8.64 13.75
N LYS A 116 -45.83 7.71 14.11
CA LYS A 116 -46.14 6.55 14.98
C LYS A 116 -46.51 7.00 16.39
N GLU A 117 -45.79 7.97 16.97
CA GLU A 117 -46.11 8.57 18.27
C GLU A 117 -47.48 9.25 18.27
N LYS A 118 -47.89 9.86 17.14
CA LYS A 118 -49.22 10.40 16.92
C LYS A 118 -50.32 9.33 16.75
N GLY A 119 -49.97 8.05 16.65
CA GLY A 119 -50.88 6.93 16.53
C GLY A 119 -51.37 6.62 15.11
N LEU A 120 -50.59 7.04 14.07
CA LEU A 120 -50.98 6.90 12.66
C LEU A 120 -50.56 5.57 12.02
N GLN A 121 -49.96 4.64 12.77
CA GLN A 121 -49.59 3.31 12.27
C GLN A 121 -50.78 2.53 11.70
N PRO A 122 -51.96 2.45 12.34
CA PRO A 122 -53.09 1.70 11.78
C PRO A 122 -53.63 2.30 10.46
N LEU A 123 -53.52 3.64 10.29
CA LEU A 123 -53.90 4.28 9.02
C LEU A 123 -52.88 3.92 7.91
N ALA A 124 -51.59 3.87 8.23
CA ALA A 124 -50.58 3.41 7.30
C ALA A 124 -50.81 1.94 6.86
N ASP A 125 -51.16 1.07 7.80
CA ASP A 125 -51.47 -0.33 7.53
C ASP A 125 -52.72 -0.46 6.65
N PHE A 126 -53.75 0.36 6.91
CA PHE A 126 -54.97 0.43 6.09
C PHE A 126 -54.66 0.84 4.64
N ILE A 127 -53.84 1.89 4.45
CA ILE A 127 -53.43 2.35 3.12
C ILE A 127 -52.58 1.28 2.40
N LEU A 128 -51.68 0.61 3.09
CA LEU A 128 -50.85 -0.49 2.56
C LEU A 128 -51.68 -1.72 2.15
N ALA A 129 -52.84 -1.97 2.78
CA ALA A 129 -53.76 -3.04 2.40
C ALA A 129 -54.40 -2.80 1.03
N GLN A 130 -54.43 -1.56 0.55
CA GLN A 130 -54.95 -1.13 -0.78
C GLN A 130 -56.35 -1.64 -1.09
N THR A 131 -57.21 -1.61 -0.10
CA THR A 131 -58.67 -1.98 -0.26
C THR A 131 -59.42 -0.92 -1.07
N LEU A 132 -60.65 -1.21 -1.50
CA LEU A 132 -61.49 -0.26 -2.22
C LEU A 132 -62.10 0.82 -1.31
N ALA A 133 -61.88 0.78 0.00
CA ALA A 133 -62.37 1.77 0.94
C ALA A 133 -61.63 3.10 0.82
N SER A 134 -62.32 4.21 1.07
CA SER A 134 -61.74 5.56 0.94
C SER A 134 -60.70 5.81 2.04
N PRO A 135 -59.46 6.15 1.69
CA PRO A 135 -58.42 6.50 2.67
C PRO A 135 -58.70 7.79 3.38
N THR A 136 -59.44 8.74 2.75
CA THR A 136 -59.87 10.01 3.33
C THR A 136 -60.86 9.80 4.46
N ALA A 137 -61.87 8.96 4.23
CA ALA A 137 -62.87 8.66 5.26
C ALA A 137 -62.29 7.90 6.44
N GLU A 138 -61.24 7.07 6.21
CA GLU A 138 -60.53 6.40 7.29
C GLU A 138 -59.67 7.39 8.07
N ALA A 139 -58.97 8.31 7.38
CA ALA A 139 -58.10 9.33 7.97
C ALA A 139 -58.83 10.27 8.92
N GLU A 140 -60.13 10.61 8.66
CA GLU A 140 -60.94 11.42 9.55
C GLU A 140 -60.97 10.91 11.00
N LYS A 141 -60.87 9.60 11.21
CA LYS A 141 -60.87 8.94 12.55
C LYS A 141 -59.63 9.26 13.37
N TYR A 142 -58.56 9.74 12.75
CA TYR A 142 -57.25 10.00 13.37
C TYR A 142 -57.00 11.49 13.64
N ILE A 143 -57.95 12.36 13.33
CA ILE A 143 -57.86 13.78 13.65
C ILE A 143 -57.91 13.96 15.17
N SER A 144 -56.86 14.60 15.73
CA SER A 144 -56.75 14.86 17.16
C SER A 144 -55.82 16.05 17.40
N GLU A 145 -56.35 17.14 17.92
CA GLU A 145 -55.57 18.33 18.30
C GLU A 145 -54.52 17.97 19.39
N GLU A 146 -54.88 17.13 20.35
CA GLU A 146 -53.99 16.72 21.41
C GLU A 146 -52.75 15.97 20.88
N LYS A 147 -52.90 15.25 19.77
CA LYS A 147 -51.81 14.55 19.10
C LYS A 147 -51.15 15.37 17.99
N GLY A 148 -51.60 16.61 17.75
CA GLY A 148 -51.08 17.49 16.70
C GLY A 148 -51.37 16.95 15.29
N VAL A 149 -52.55 16.34 15.08
CA VAL A 149 -53.11 15.95 13.78
C VAL A 149 -54.38 16.78 13.58
N GLU A 150 -54.23 17.89 12.88
CA GLU A 150 -55.32 18.87 12.78
C GLU A 150 -56.22 18.66 11.56
N THR A 151 -55.67 18.07 10.51
CA THR A 151 -56.38 17.83 9.24
C THR A 151 -56.27 16.39 8.76
N VAL A 152 -57.17 16.02 7.83
CA VAL A 152 -57.13 14.76 7.10
C VAL A 152 -55.79 14.60 6.36
N ASP A 153 -55.32 15.69 5.78
CA ASP A 153 -54.02 15.68 5.05
C ASP A 153 -52.85 15.46 5.99
N ASP A 154 -52.86 15.98 7.22
CA ASP A 154 -51.84 15.67 8.22
C ASP A 154 -51.80 14.20 8.60
N ALA A 155 -53.00 13.59 8.75
CA ALA A 155 -53.11 12.16 9.04
C ALA A 155 -52.55 11.31 7.87
N ILE A 156 -52.96 11.64 6.64
CA ILE A 156 -52.51 10.93 5.43
C ILE A 156 -50.98 11.12 5.25
N ASN A 157 -50.44 12.32 5.34
CA ASN A 157 -49.03 12.59 5.20
C ASN A 157 -48.19 11.86 6.27
N GLY A 158 -48.65 11.82 7.50
CA GLY A 158 -48.04 11.02 8.56
C GLY A 158 -48.03 9.52 8.26
N ALA A 159 -49.14 9.00 7.75
CA ALA A 159 -49.22 7.60 7.32
C ALA A 159 -48.28 7.30 6.13
N LEU A 160 -48.18 8.22 5.16
CA LEU A 160 -47.23 8.11 4.03
C LEU A 160 -45.78 8.14 4.48
N ASP A 161 -45.42 8.97 5.47
CA ASP A 161 -44.07 8.98 6.06
C ASP A 161 -43.75 7.59 6.69
N ILE A 162 -44.70 6.97 7.35
CA ILE A 162 -44.54 5.58 7.89
C ILE A 162 -44.34 4.57 6.76
N ILE A 163 -45.14 4.67 5.69
CA ILE A 163 -45.03 3.79 4.52
C ILE A 163 -43.68 3.99 3.83
N SER A 164 -43.26 5.23 3.63
CA SER A 164 -41.96 5.57 3.01
C SER A 164 -40.79 4.98 3.79
N GLU A 165 -40.83 5.04 5.13
CA GLU A 165 -39.81 4.40 5.96
C GLU A 165 -39.83 2.88 5.87
N THR A 166 -41.05 2.27 5.87
CA THR A 166 -41.23 0.82 5.71
C THR A 166 -40.64 0.31 4.40
N VAL A 167 -40.91 1.00 3.28
CA VAL A 167 -40.31 0.70 1.96
C VAL A 167 -38.82 0.83 1.98
N SER A 168 -38.28 1.88 2.62
CA SER A 168 -36.85 2.10 2.73
C SER A 168 -36.12 1.08 3.59
N ASP A 169 -36.79 0.47 4.56
CA ASP A 169 -36.20 -0.48 5.50
C ASP A 169 -36.32 -1.95 5.04
N ASP A 170 -36.96 -2.21 3.91
CA ASP A 170 -37.06 -3.54 3.33
C ASP A 170 -35.70 -4.04 2.82
N ALA A 171 -35.11 -4.98 3.56
CA ALA A 171 -33.78 -5.52 3.26
C ALA A 171 -33.71 -6.28 1.92
N ASP A 172 -34.79 -7.04 1.59
CA ASP A 172 -34.87 -7.81 0.35
C ASP A 172 -34.97 -6.87 -0.87
N LEU A 173 -35.77 -5.82 -0.73
CA LEU A 173 -35.86 -4.76 -1.76
C LEU A 173 -34.52 -4.04 -1.92
N ARG A 174 -33.91 -3.58 -0.83
CA ARG A 174 -32.61 -2.90 -0.84
C ARG A 174 -31.54 -3.73 -1.53
N LYS A 175 -31.50 -5.03 -1.26
CA LYS A 175 -30.54 -5.95 -1.91
C LYS A 175 -30.73 -5.97 -3.43
N LYS A 176 -31.96 -6.03 -3.92
CA LYS A 176 -32.27 -5.98 -5.36
C LYS A 176 -31.90 -4.64 -5.98
N LEU A 177 -32.30 -3.54 -5.33
CA LEU A 177 -31.96 -2.21 -5.81
C LEU A 177 -30.46 -1.96 -5.82
N TYR A 178 -29.73 -2.44 -4.81
CA TYR A 178 -28.28 -2.33 -4.78
C TYR A 178 -27.61 -3.10 -5.91
N ALA A 179 -28.13 -4.25 -6.30
CA ALA A 179 -27.63 -4.99 -7.48
C ALA A 179 -27.80 -4.18 -8.78
N GLU A 180 -28.93 -3.45 -8.93
CA GLU A 180 -29.14 -2.53 -10.07
C GLU A 180 -28.12 -1.37 -10.04
N TYR A 181 -27.90 -0.76 -8.88
CA TYR A 181 -26.89 0.30 -8.73
C TYR A 181 -25.48 -0.19 -9.10
N THR A 182 -25.07 -1.33 -8.59
CA THR A 182 -23.74 -1.88 -8.87
C THR A 182 -23.56 -2.30 -10.32
N GLY A 183 -24.62 -2.71 -11.02
CA GLY A 183 -24.54 -3.18 -12.41
C GLY A 183 -24.67 -2.09 -13.46
N HIS A 184 -25.53 -1.08 -13.22
CA HIS A 184 -25.97 -0.18 -14.28
C HIS A 184 -25.89 1.31 -13.95
N ALA A 185 -25.63 1.70 -12.70
CA ALA A 185 -25.55 3.13 -12.37
C ALA A 185 -24.35 3.79 -13.02
N LEU A 186 -24.53 5.06 -13.40
CA LEU A 186 -23.48 5.92 -13.91
C LEU A 186 -22.89 6.75 -12.77
N ILE A 187 -21.58 6.91 -12.77
CA ILE A 187 -20.93 7.98 -12.02
C ILE A 187 -20.87 9.19 -12.94
N VAL A 188 -21.42 10.31 -12.47
CA VAL A 188 -21.54 11.56 -13.23
C VAL A 188 -20.79 12.65 -12.49
N SER A 189 -20.02 13.44 -13.24
CA SER A 189 -19.28 14.57 -12.70
C SER A 189 -19.56 15.83 -13.51
N LYS A 190 -19.79 16.96 -12.82
CA LYS A 190 -19.99 18.27 -13.40
C LYS A 190 -19.09 19.29 -12.72
N ALA A 191 -18.61 20.28 -13.46
CA ALA A 191 -17.86 21.38 -12.89
C ALA A 191 -18.74 22.18 -11.91
N THR A 192 -18.16 22.63 -10.82
CA THR A 192 -18.79 23.61 -9.91
C THR A 192 -18.79 25.01 -10.55
N ASP A 193 -17.69 25.33 -11.25
CA ASP A 193 -17.55 26.55 -12.09
C ASP A 193 -16.90 26.14 -13.43
N GLU A 194 -17.68 26.18 -14.51
CA GLU A 194 -17.20 25.81 -15.85
C GLU A 194 -16.12 26.75 -16.41
N LYS A 195 -15.99 27.98 -15.85
CA LYS A 195 -15.00 28.96 -16.29
C LYS A 195 -13.66 28.82 -15.59
N ALA A 196 -13.59 28.08 -14.49
CA ALA A 196 -12.36 27.85 -13.76
C ALA A 196 -11.42 26.95 -14.56
N GLU A 197 -10.17 27.35 -14.74
CA GLU A 197 -9.15 26.48 -15.31
C GLU A 197 -8.50 25.65 -14.21
N THR A 198 -8.92 24.40 -14.08
CA THR A 198 -8.38 23.46 -13.10
C THR A 198 -7.76 22.23 -13.78
N VAL A 199 -7.00 21.44 -13.02
CA VAL A 199 -6.46 20.15 -13.48
C VAL A 199 -7.56 19.11 -13.75
N TYR A 200 -8.82 19.39 -13.31
CA TYR A 200 -9.97 18.50 -13.45
C TYR A 200 -10.79 18.76 -14.72
N LYS A 201 -10.32 19.58 -15.66
CA LYS A 201 -11.04 19.94 -16.89
C LYS A 201 -11.63 18.77 -17.67
N ASN A 202 -10.95 17.63 -17.66
CA ASN A 202 -11.42 16.41 -18.34
C ASN A 202 -12.64 15.76 -17.66
N TYR A 203 -13.00 16.21 -16.47
CA TYR A 203 -14.11 15.70 -15.66
C TYR A 203 -15.25 16.73 -15.47
N TYR A 204 -15.24 17.86 -16.18
CA TYR A 204 -16.25 18.90 -16.05
C TYR A 204 -17.62 18.49 -16.58
N ASP A 205 -17.66 17.61 -17.58
CA ASP A 205 -18.85 16.96 -18.09
C ASP A 205 -18.47 15.50 -18.38
N TYR A 206 -18.56 14.67 -17.37
CA TYR A 206 -18.05 13.29 -17.44
C TYR A 206 -19.10 12.32 -16.94
N SER A 207 -19.22 11.18 -17.63
CA SER A 207 -20.11 10.08 -17.25
C SER A 207 -19.51 8.74 -17.66
N GLU A 208 -19.50 7.78 -16.71
CA GLU A 208 -19.02 6.42 -16.96
C GLU A 208 -19.82 5.43 -16.08
N LEU A 209 -19.93 4.17 -16.53
CA LEU A 209 -20.51 3.11 -15.68
C LEU A 209 -19.70 2.96 -14.38
N ALA A 210 -20.36 3.08 -13.23
CA ALA A 210 -19.73 3.02 -11.92
C ALA A 210 -18.93 1.71 -11.71
N CYS A 211 -19.42 0.58 -12.25
CA CYS A 211 -18.74 -0.72 -12.15
C CYS A 211 -17.49 -0.85 -13.04
N LYS A 212 -17.26 0.07 -13.97
CA LYS A 212 -16.13 0.04 -14.92
C LYS A 212 -15.11 1.13 -14.69
N ILE A 213 -15.39 2.09 -13.81
CA ILE A 213 -14.49 3.22 -13.57
C ILE A 213 -13.14 2.74 -13.03
N PRO A 214 -12.00 3.13 -13.65
CA PRO A 214 -10.69 2.80 -13.14
C PRO A 214 -10.37 3.53 -11.82
N PRO A 215 -9.56 2.94 -10.93
CA PRO A 215 -9.20 3.52 -9.63
C PRO A 215 -8.70 4.95 -9.71
N HIS A 216 -7.76 5.25 -10.61
CA HIS A 216 -7.17 6.58 -10.75
C HIS A 216 -8.17 7.68 -11.16
N ARG A 217 -9.19 7.33 -11.96
CA ARG A 217 -10.24 8.29 -12.34
C ARG A 217 -11.17 8.56 -11.17
N LEU A 218 -11.56 7.52 -10.45
CA LEU A 218 -12.40 7.69 -9.27
C LEU A 218 -11.72 8.57 -8.21
N LEU A 219 -10.44 8.30 -7.93
CA LEU A 219 -9.66 9.12 -6.99
C LEU A 219 -9.48 10.56 -7.47
N ALA A 220 -9.39 10.79 -8.80
CA ALA A 220 -9.40 12.14 -9.36
C ALA A 220 -10.73 12.84 -9.12
N LEU A 221 -11.88 12.15 -9.30
CA LEU A 221 -13.20 12.67 -9.01
C LEU A 221 -13.38 12.99 -7.53
N ASP A 222 -12.96 12.06 -6.64
CA ASP A 222 -13.05 12.23 -5.19
C ASP A 222 -12.22 13.43 -4.70
N ARG A 223 -11.02 13.64 -5.29
CA ARG A 223 -10.19 14.81 -4.98
C ARG A 223 -10.81 16.09 -5.52
N GLY A 224 -11.29 16.09 -6.77
CA GLY A 224 -11.93 17.25 -7.39
C GLY A 224 -13.19 17.69 -6.63
N GLU A 225 -13.98 16.74 -6.09
CA GLU A 225 -15.14 17.02 -5.24
C GLU A 225 -14.72 17.63 -3.89
N ARG A 226 -13.68 17.08 -3.25
CA ARG A 226 -13.14 17.60 -1.99
C ARG A 226 -12.52 19.01 -2.12
N GLU A 227 -12.00 19.34 -3.29
CA GLU A 227 -11.46 20.65 -3.63
C GLU A 227 -12.54 21.64 -4.18
N ASP A 228 -13.82 21.25 -4.09
CA ASP A 228 -14.98 22.02 -4.59
C ASP A 228 -14.92 22.38 -6.10
N ALA A 229 -14.07 21.67 -6.86
CA ALA A 229 -13.97 21.87 -8.32
C ALA A 229 -15.04 21.09 -9.09
N LEU A 230 -15.48 19.95 -8.55
CA LEU A 230 -16.44 19.04 -9.16
C LEU A 230 -17.62 18.76 -8.22
N LYS A 231 -18.77 18.45 -8.84
CA LYS A 231 -19.91 17.80 -8.19
C LYS A 231 -20.03 16.40 -8.77
N VAL A 232 -19.97 15.39 -7.92
CA VAL A 232 -20.00 14.00 -8.34
C VAL A 232 -21.24 13.30 -7.76
N SER A 233 -21.99 12.61 -8.62
CA SER A 233 -23.21 11.86 -8.24
C SER A 233 -23.20 10.47 -8.84
N ILE A 234 -23.99 9.57 -8.24
CA ILE A 234 -24.31 8.27 -8.82
C ILE A 234 -25.74 8.31 -9.35
N GLU A 235 -25.90 8.18 -10.63
CA GLU A 235 -27.18 8.20 -11.31
C GLU A 235 -27.60 6.78 -11.72
N PRO A 236 -28.58 6.17 -11.02
CA PRO A 236 -29.13 4.89 -11.41
C PRO A 236 -30.09 5.09 -12.59
N GLU A 237 -30.38 4.01 -13.30
CA GLU A 237 -31.47 4.01 -14.29
C GLU A 237 -32.83 3.98 -13.55
N GLU A 238 -33.35 5.19 -13.24
CA GLU A 238 -34.49 5.40 -12.34
C GLU A 238 -35.71 4.55 -12.70
N GLN A 239 -35.98 4.35 -14.00
CA GLN A 239 -37.12 3.58 -14.48
C GLN A 239 -37.09 2.11 -13.99
N TYR A 240 -35.90 1.47 -14.01
CA TYR A 240 -35.77 0.10 -13.54
C TYR A 240 -35.85 0.03 -12.02
N VAL A 241 -35.23 0.94 -11.32
CA VAL A 241 -35.28 1.02 -9.86
C VAL A 241 -36.71 1.19 -9.38
N MET A 242 -37.45 2.16 -9.94
CA MET A 242 -38.86 2.40 -9.58
C MET A 242 -39.76 1.24 -9.94
N LYS A 243 -39.49 0.55 -11.03
CA LYS A 243 -40.23 -0.67 -11.39
C LYS A 243 -40.14 -1.77 -10.31
N HIS A 244 -38.94 -1.95 -9.73
CA HIS A 244 -38.76 -2.89 -8.63
C HIS A 244 -39.54 -2.47 -7.37
N ILE A 245 -39.51 -1.20 -7.02
CA ILE A 245 -40.22 -0.66 -5.86
C ILE A 245 -41.74 -0.80 -6.04
N TYR A 246 -42.27 -0.36 -7.19
CA TYR A 246 -43.71 -0.47 -7.46
C TYR A 246 -44.19 -1.89 -7.51
N ARG A 247 -43.45 -2.82 -8.12
CA ARG A 247 -43.81 -4.23 -8.15
C ARG A 247 -43.89 -4.86 -6.75
N ALA A 248 -43.12 -4.38 -5.80
CA ALA A 248 -43.10 -4.87 -4.44
C ALA A 248 -44.34 -4.36 -3.62
N TYR A 249 -44.66 -3.07 -3.80
CA TYR A 249 -45.58 -2.39 -2.89
C TYR A 249 -46.90 -1.94 -3.51
N VAL A 250 -46.96 -1.61 -4.81
CA VAL A 250 -48.21 -1.15 -5.46
C VAL A 250 -48.96 -2.37 -6.02
N LYS A 251 -50.07 -2.72 -5.37
CA LYS A 251 -50.89 -3.93 -5.67
C LYS A 251 -52.18 -3.61 -6.39
N ALA A 252 -52.69 -2.37 -6.28
CA ALA A 252 -53.97 -1.97 -6.85
C ALA A 252 -53.89 -0.54 -7.41
N GLU A 253 -54.72 -0.25 -8.43
CA GLU A 253 -54.84 1.10 -9.02
C GLU A 253 -56.08 1.85 -8.47
N ASN A 254 -56.22 1.88 -7.15
CA ASN A 254 -57.24 2.64 -6.43
C ASN A 254 -56.61 3.81 -5.65
N ASP A 255 -57.40 4.55 -4.88
CA ASP A 255 -56.94 5.69 -4.13
C ASP A 255 -55.79 5.34 -3.15
N CYS A 256 -55.94 4.23 -2.42
CA CYS A 256 -54.85 3.74 -1.55
C CYS A 256 -53.59 3.38 -2.35
N GLY A 257 -53.75 2.72 -3.51
CA GLY A 257 -52.61 2.38 -4.38
C GLY A 257 -51.88 3.60 -4.93
N ARG A 258 -52.63 4.69 -5.24
CA ARG A 258 -51.99 6.00 -5.62
C ARG A 258 -51.22 6.61 -4.47
N LEU A 259 -51.73 6.55 -3.24
CA LEU A 259 -51.01 7.01 -2.05
C LEU A 259 -49.76 6.17 -1.77
N VAL A 260 -49.86 4.85 -1.88
CA VAL A 260 -48.67 3.96 -1.75
C VAL A 260 -47.62 4.29 -2.82
N ARG A 261 -48.03 4.54 -4.07
CA ARG A 261 -47.12 4.95 -5.13
C ARG A 261 -46.37 6.25 -4.77
N SER A 262 -47.11 7.25 -4.27
CA SER A 262 -46.52 8.53 -3.80
C SER A 262 -45.52 8.31 -2.64
N ALA A 263 -45.87 7.42 -1.69
CA ALA A 263 -44.95 7.05 -0.61
C ALA A 263 -43.68 6.33 -1.13
N CYS A 264 -43.82 5.48 -2.16
CA CYS A 264 -42.68 4.87 -2.83
C CYS A 264 -41.75 5.88 -3.50
N ASP A 265 -42.33 6.89 -4.17
CA ASP A 265 -41.56 7.98 -4.80
C ASP A 265 -40.78 8.80 -3.76
N ASP A 266 -41.43 9.17 -2.66
CA ASP A 266 -40.76 9.85 -1.54
C ASP A 266 -39.69 8.98 -0.90
N SER A 267 -39.99 7.70 -0.65
CA SER A 267 -39.04 6.74 -0.11
C SER A 267 -37.78 6.64 -0.97
N PHE A 268 -37.96 6.54 -2.29
CA PHE A 268 -36.83 6.48 -3.22
C PHE A 268 -36.00 7.77 -3.15
N LYS A 269 -36.61 8.92 -3.38
CA LYS A 269 -35.89 10.20 -3.49
C LYS A 269 -35.21 10.61 -2.19
N ARG A 270 -35.88 10.43 -1.06
CA ARG A 270 -35.43 10.96 0.24
C ARG A 270 -34.60 9.97 1.06
N LEU A 271 -34.87 8.67 0.95
CA LEU A 271 -34.30 7.66 1.84
C LEU A 271 -33.43 6.62 1.13
N ILE A 272 -33.91 6.02 0.04
CA ILE A 272 -33.24 4.91 -0.62
C ILE A 272 -32.07 5.40 -1.46
N HIS A 273 -32.34 6.29 -2.43
CA HIS A 273 -31.30 6.78 -3.36
C HIS A 273 -30.10 7.39 -2.65
N PRO A 274 -30.21 8.34 -1.71
CA PRO A 274 -29.04 8.90 -1.04
C PRO A 274 -28.27 7.89 -0.19
N SER A 275 -28.98 6.87 0.30
CA SER A 275 -28.35 5.79 1.08
C SER A 275 -27.54 4.83 0.20
N LEU A 276 -28.12 4.40 -0.94
CA LEU A 276 -27.46 3.47 -1.87
C LEU A 276 -26.33 4.15 -2.64
N GLU A 277 -26.53 5.40 -3.05
CA GLU A 277 -25.48 6.25 -3.65
C GLU A 277 -24.26 6.32 -2.75
N ARG A 278 -24.44 6.74 -1.49
CA ARG A 278 -23.35 6.81 -0.51
C ARG A 278 -22.65 5.47 -0.31
N ARG A 279 -23.43 4.38 -0.21
CA ARG A 279 -22.88 3.05 -0.07
C ARG A 279 -22.01 2.68 -1.26
N LEU A 280 -22.51 2.84 -2.49
CA LEU A 280 -21.77 2.50 -3.69
C LEU A 280 -20.52 3.37 -3.84
N ARG A 281 -20.60 4.68 -3.58
CA ARG A 281 -19.45 5.58 -3.58
C ARG A 281 -18.37 5.10 -2.60
N ASN A 282 -18.75 4.81 -1.36
CA ASN A 282 -17.81 4.33 -0.34
C ASN A 282 -17.13 3.02 -0.77
N GLU A 283 -17.89 2.05 -1.28
CA GLU A 283 -17.34 0.77 -1.73
C GLU A 283 -16.40 0.93 -2.94
N LEU A 284 -16.73 1.83 -3.89
CA LEU A 284 -15.88 2.11 -5.03
C LEU A 284 -14.59 2.81 -4.60
N THR A 285 -14.69 3.83 -3.73
CA THR A 285 -13.54 4.56 -3.18
C THR A 285 -12.63 3.61 -2.37
N GLU A 286 -13.21 2.73 -1.55
CA GLU A 286 -12.43 1.74 -0.80
C GLU A 286 -11.65 0.81 -1.74
N LYS A 287 -12.30 0.24 -2.76
CA LYS A 287 -11.65 -0.60 -3.77
C LYS A 287 -10.56 0.15 -4.54
N ALA A 288 -10.79 1.41 -4.88
CA ALA A 288 -9.79 2.25 -5.55
C ALA A 288 -8.58 2.53 -4.66
N CYS A 289 -8.82 2.81 -3.38
CA CYS A 289 -7.75 2.97 -2.39
C CYS A 289 -6.94 1.68 -2.23
N ASP A 290 -7.59 0.51 -2.14
CA ASP A 290 -6.92 -0.78 -1.98
C ASP A 290 -6.01 -1.08 -3.17
N SER A 291 -6.53 -0.92 -4.38
CA SER A 291 -5.75 -1.09 -5.61
C SER A 291 -4.55 -0.14 -5.67
N SER A 292 -4.74 1.12 -5.29
CA SER A 292 -3.66 2.12 -5.29
C SER A 292 -2.62 1.84 -4.21
N ILE A 293 -3.03 1.46 -3.00
CA ILE A 293 -2.12 1.08 -1.91
C ILE A 293 -1.27 -0.14 -2.30
N HIS A 294 -1.86 -1.12 -2.99
CA HIS A 294 -1.10 -2.25 -3.53
C HIS A 294 0.00 -1.79 -4.50
N THR A 295 -0.35 -0.93 -5.46
CA THR A 295 0.63 -0.35 -6.40
C THR A 295 1.72 0.44 -5.67
N PHE A 296 1.36 1.23 -4.63
CA PHE A 296 2.34 1.97 -3.82
C PHE A 296 3.26 1.04 -3.04
N SER A 297 2.73 -0.06 -2.54
CA SER A 297 3.50 -1.11 -1.86
C SER A 297 4.55 -1.73 -2.79
N ASP A 298 4.16 -2.05 -4.01
CA ASP A 298 5.09 -2.60 -5.02
C ASP A 298 6.16 -1.58 -5.43
N ASN A 299 5.78 -0.34 -5.67
CA ASN A 299 6.72 0.73 -5.99
C ASN A 299 7.72 0.98 -4.84
N LEU A 300 7.24 0.97 -3.58
CA LEU A 300 8.11 1.10 -2.41
C LEU A 300 9.07 -0.08 -2.29
N ARG A 301 8.57 -1.31 -2.46
CA ARG A 301 9.40 -2.52 -2.42
C ARG A 301 10.54 -2.44 -3.44
N GLN A 302 10.24 -2.05 -4.67
CA GLN A 302 11.25 -1.91 -5.72
C GLN A 302 12.27 -0.80 -5.38
N LEU A 303 11.82 0.30 -4.80
CA LEU A 303 12.72 1.39 -4.39
C LEU A 303 13.67 0.95 -3.26
N LEU A 304 13.15 0.21 -2.26
CA LEU A 304 13.94 -0.30 -1.14
C LEU A 304 14.93 -1.39 -1.56
N MET A 305 14.54 -2.22 -2.52
CA MET A 305 15.31 -3.36 -3.00
C MET A 305 16.26 -3.03 -4.15
N GLN A 306 16.46 -1.75 -4.47
CA GLN A 306 17.46 -1.34 -5.46
C GLN A 306 18.87 -1.81 -5.05
N PRO A 307 19.69 -2.29 -6.01
CA PRO A 307 21.06 -2.73 -5.73
C PRO A 307 21.91 -1.60 -5.13
N PRO A 308 22.57 -1.84 -3.99
CA PRO A 308 23.46 -0.86 -3.36
C PRO A 308 24.77 -0.73 -4.14
N VAL A 309 25.33 0.49 -4.17
CA VAL A 309 26.68 0.73 -4.69
C VAL A 309 27.66 0.64 -3.54
N LYS A 310 28.09 -0.60 -3.23
CA LYS A 310 28.95 -0.89 -2.08
C LYS A 310 30.40 -0.43 -2.29
N ASN A 311 31.10 -0.17 -1.19
CA ASN A 311 32.55 0.12 -1.15
C ASN A 311 33.00 1.33 -1.99
N SER A 312 32.14 2.33 -2.17
CA SER A 312 32.42 3.53 -2.97
C SER A 312 32.38 4.78 -2.11
N VAL A 313 33.31 5.69 -2.34
CA VAL A 313 33.22 7.04 -1.80
C VAL A 313 32.25 7.84 -2.64
N ALA A 314 31.16 8.32 -2.01
CA ALA A 314 30.07 8.98 -2.71
C ALA A 314 30.02 10.48 -2.39
N LEU A 315 29.73 11.29 -3.41
CA LEU A 315 29.43 12.71 -3.26
C LEU A 315 27.93 12.90 -3.48
N GLY A 316 27.21 13.35 -2.44
CA GLY A 316 25.82 13.75 -2.54
C GLY A 316 25.69 15.21 -2.95
N PHE A 317 24.88 15.45 -3.95
CA PHE A 317 24.58 16.77 -4.47
C PHE A 317 23.08 17.03 -4.35
N ASP A 318 22.72 17.95 -3.46
CA ASP A 318 21.33 18.39 -3.24
C ASP A 318 21.10 19.69 -4.01
N PRO A 319 20.39 19.66 -5.16
CA PRO A 319 20.20 20.82 -6.02
C PRO A 319 19.36 21.92 -5.37
N GLY A 320 19.70 23.19 -5.70
CA GLY A 320 18.90 24.32 -5.21
C GLY A 320 19.25 25.62 -5.93
N TYR A 321 18.25 26.46 -6.19
CA TYR A 321 18.45 27.75 -6.86
C TYR A 321 18.97 28.84 -5.90
N ARG A 322 18.13 29.34 -5.01
CA ARG A 322 18.43 30.52 -4.18
C ARG A 322 19.44 30.27 -3.08
N THR A 323 19.34 29.15 -2.40
CA THR A 323 20.21 28.81 -1.25
C THR A 323 21.50 28.13 -1.65
N GLY A 324 21.73 27.90 -2.95
CA GLY A 324 22.84 27.13 -3.50
C GLY A 324 22.66 25.63 -3.36
N CYS A 325 23.44 24.86 -4.11
CA CYS A 325 23.47 23.42 -4.05
C CYS A 325 24.34 22.96 -2.89
N LYS A 326 23.84 22.02 -2.08
CA LYS A 326 24.58 21.46 -0.93
C LYS A 326 25.31 20.21 -1.37
N VAL A 327 26.52 20.08 -0.90
CA VAL A 327 27.41 18.99 -1.25
C VAL A 327 27.92 18.32 0.02
N ALA A 328 27.87 17.00 0.05
CA ALA A 328 28.45 16.20 1.11
C ALA A 328 29.23 15.02 0.53
N VAL A 329 30.42 14.77 1.03
CA VAL A 329 31.20 13.58 0.67
C VAL A 329 31.17 12.61 1.81
N VAL A 330 30.81 11.34 1.49
CA VAL A 330 30.77 10.24 2.45
C VAL A 330 31.73 9.13 2.03
N ASP A 331 32.39 8.51 3.00
CA ASP A 331 33.24 7.35 2.74
C ASP A 331 32.41 6.07 2.47
N ALA A 332 33.08 4.98 2.19
CA ALA A 332 32.44 3.69 1.90
C ALA A 332 31.56 3.14 3.04
N THR A 333 31.68 3.67 4.25
CA THR A 333 30.86 3.31 5.42
C THR A 333 29.70 4.27 5.65
N GLY A 334 29.57 5.32 4.81
CA GLY A 334 28.57 6.37 4.96
C GLY A 334 28.95 7.46 5.97
N LYS A 335 30.19 7.48 6.48
CA LYS A 335 30.70 8.54 7.37
C LYS A 335 30.99 9.79 6.54
N VAL A 336 30.52 10.95 7.02
CA VAL A 336 30.78 12.24 6.36
C VAL A 336 32.26 12.61 6.47
N LEU A 337 32.88 12.90 5.32
CA LEU A 337 34.25 13.31 5.22
C LEU A 337 34.41 14.85 5.04
N ASP A 338 33.50 15.44 4.26
CA ASP A 338 33.54 16.86 3.93
C ASP A 338 32.17 17.37 3.49
N THR A 339 31.94 18.67 3.64
CA THR A 339 30.68 19.32 3.18
C THR A 339 31.00 20.67 2.55
N SER A 340 30.17 21.12 1.61
CA SER A 340 30.32 22.43 0.97
C SER A 340 28.99 22.93 0.43
N VAL A 341 28.96 24.23 0.08
CA VAL A 341 27.82 24.85 -0.64
C VAL A 341 28.35 25.49 -1.91
N VAL A 342 27.78 25.18 -3.05
CA VAL A 342 28.17 25.68 -4.36
C VAL A 342 26.98 26.31 -5.10
N TYR A 343 27.22 27.17 -6.06
CA TYR A 343 26.22 27.96 -6.74
C TYR A 343 26.33 27.84 -8.28
N PRO A 344 26.26 26.64 -8.87
CA PRO A 344 26.34 26.49 -10.32
C PRO A 344 25.08 26.93 -11.05
N THR A 345 23.97 27.06 -10.32
CA THR A 345 22.60 27.31 -10.85
C THR A 345 22.19 28.78 -10.69
N PRO A 346 21.22 29.27 -11.50
CA PRO A 346 20.67 30.62 -11.31
C PRO A 346 20.11 30.82 -9.89
N PRO A 347 20.05 32.06 -9.35
CA PRO A 347 20.41 33.32 -10.01
C PRO A 347 21.92 33.64 -9.94
N LYS A 348 22.71 32.97 -9.10
CA LYS A 348 24.12 33.31 -8.87
C LYS A 348 25.04 32.82 -9.99
N SER A 349 24.82 31.64 -10.53
CA SER A 349 25.52 31.00 -11.65
C SER A 349 27.09 31.10 -11.56
N ASP A 350 27.63 30.85 -10.35
CA ASP A 350 29.08 30.79 -10.14
C ASP A 350 29.63 29.41 -10.52
N ILE A 351 29.65 29.14 -11.83
CA ILE A 351 30.09 27.86 -12.39
C ILE A 351 31.57 27.60 -12.08
N ALA A 352 32.43 28.59 -12.26
CA ALA A 352 33.87 28.42 -12.07
C ALA A 352 34.23 28.14 -10.59
N GLY A 353 33.57 28.83 -9.65
CA GLY A 353 33.76 28.58 -8.22
C GLY A 353 33.27 27.19 -7.82
N ALA A 354 32.11 26.77 -8.34
CA ALA A 354 31.56 25.44 -8.11
C ALA A 354 32.45 24.33 -8.69
N GLU A 355 32.95 24.47 -9.92
CA GLU A 355 33.89 23.52 -10.55
C GLU A 355 35.14 23.32 -9.69
N ARG A 356 35.75 24.42 -9.25
CA ARG A 356 36.95 24.38 -8.43
C ARG A 356 36.74 23.64 -7.11
N ILE A 357 35.64 23.91 -6.44
CA ILE A 357 35.32 23.29 -5.14
C ILE A 357 35.06 21.78 -5.32
N ILE A 358 34.19 21.40 -6.27
CA ILE A 358 33.82 20.01 -6.47
C ILE A 358 35.00 19.19 -6.99
N LYS A 359 35.82 19.76 -7.92
CA LYS A 359 37.03 19.09 -8.38
C LYS A 359 38.01 18.82 -7.23
N ASN A 360 38.20 19.79 -6.34
CA ASN A 360 39.02 19.61 -5.15
C ASN A 360 38.50 18.52 -4.23
N LEU A 361 37.16 18.46 -3.98
CA LEU A 361 36.55 17.42 -3.16
C LEU A 361 36.73 16.02 -3.79
N ILE A 362 36.53 15.89 -5.11
CA ILE A 362 36.71 14.63 -5.85
C ILE A 362 38.17 14.15 -5.76
N GLU A 363 39.15 15.05 -5.96
CA GLU A 363 40.56 14.70 -5.91
C GLU A 363 41.04 14.38 -4.49
N LYS A 364 40.64 15.20 -3.49
CA LYS A 364 41.01 15.05 -2.08
C LYS A 364 40.50 13.73 -1.48
N HIS A 365 39.25 13.41 -1.70
CA HIS A 365 38.60 12.27 -1.06
C HIS A 365 38.52 11.04 -1.97
N LYS A 366 39.02 11.12 -3.20
CA LYS A 366 38.98 10.03 -4.18
C LYS A 366 37.56 9.56 -4.47
N VAL A 367 36.65 10.51 -4.66
CA VAL A 367 35.24 10.21 -4.97
C VAL A 367 35.11 9.30 -6.18
N ASP A 368 34.35 8.24 -6.06
CA ASP A 368 34.11 7.25 -7.11
C ASP A 368 32.79 7.53 -7.85
N ILE A 369 31.78 8.06 -7.14
CA ILE A 369 30.42 8.23 -7.65
C ILE A 369 29.76 9.48 -7.08
N ILE A 370 28.87 10.08 -7.88
CA ILE A 370 28.10 11.26 -7.50
C ILE A 370 26.61 10.93 -7.52
N ALA A 371 25.92 11.22 -6.43
CA ALA A 371 24.47 11.14 -6.30
C ALA A 371 23.85 12.53 -6.44
N ILE A 372 23.04 12.77 -7.46
CA ILE A 372 22.35 14.04 -7.68
C ILE A 372 20.88 13.86 -7.32
N GLY A 373 20.34 14.70 -6.43
CA GLY A 373 18.92 14.70 -6.09
C GLY A 373 18.04 15.07 -7.30
N ASN A 374 16.86 14.47 -7.41
CA ASN A 374 15.96 14.65 -8.56
C ASN A 374 14.93 15.79 -8.37
N GLY A 375 15.11 16.69 -7.43
CA GLY A 375 14.21 17.79 -7.15
C GLY A 375 14.45 19.05 -7.98
N THR A 376 14.15 20.19 -7.36
CA THR A 376 14.29 21.51 -7.99
C THR A 376 15.74 21.75 -8.41
N ALA A 377 15.98 22.25 -9.64
CA ALA A 377 17.31 22.50 -10.24
C ALA A 377 18.14 21.22 -10.51
N SER A 378 17.52 20.04 -10.54
CA SER A 378 18.22 18.78 -10.83
C SER A 378 18.86 18.78 -12.22
N HIS A 379 18.13 19.26 -13.23
CA HIS A 379 18.63 19.30 -14.61
C HIS A 379 19.85 20.17 -14.78
N GLU A 380 19.79 21.40 -14.31
CA GLU A 380 20.92 22.33 -14.39
C GLU A 380 22.16 21.78 -13.64
N SER A 381 21.89 21.06 -12.54
CA SER A 381 22.94 20.40 -11.76
C SER A 381 23.52 19.19 -12.48
N GLU A 382 22.69 18.44 -13.19
CA GLU A 382 23.12 17.30 -14.01
C GLU A 382 23.97 17.75 -15.20
N VAL A 383 23.53 18.77 -15.94
CA VAL A 383 24.33 19.40 -17.03
C VAL A 383 25.65 19.91 -16.52
N PHE A 384 25.64 20.67 -15.43
CA PHE A 384 26.85 21.17 -14.81
C PHE A 384 27.82 20.03 -14.42
N MET A 385 27.30 18.96 -13.81
CA MET A 385 28.13 17.84 -13.37
C MET A 385 28.72 17.07 -14.55
N ALA A 386 27.93 16.79 -15.59
CA ALA A 386 28.45 16.14 -16.79
C ALA A 386 29.54 16.93 -17.49
N ASP A 387 29.43 18.27 -17.56
CA ASP A 387 30.47 19.13 -18.12
C ASP A 387 31.72 19.19 -17.25
N LEU A 388 31.56 19.13 -15.93
CA LEU A 388 32.70 19.03 -14.99
C LEU A 388 33.43 17.70 -15.15
N LEU A 389 32.70 16.57 -15.26
CA LEU A 389 33.30 15.24 -15.36
C LEU A 389 34.15 15.07 -16.60
N LYS A 390 33.88 15.77 -17.72
CA LYS A 390 34.73 15.82 -18.92
C LYS A 390 36.11 16.47 -18.67
N LYS A 391 36.23 17.25 -17.58
CA LYS A 391 37.44 17.99 -17.19
C LYS A 391 38.26 17.29 -16.09
N ILE A 392 37.86 16.08 -15.69
CA ILE A 392 38.46 15.30 -14.62
C ILE A 392 39.10 14.06 -15.21
N ASP A 393 40.38 13.83 -14.91
CA ASP A 393 41.11 12.68 -15.44
C ASP A 393 40.75 11.36 -14.78
N ARG A 394 40.15 11.40 -13.57
CA ARG A 394 39.70 10.24 -12.84
C ARG A 394 38.35 9.76 -13.41
N LYS A 395 38.17 8.44 -13.50
CA LYS A 395 36.88 7.86 -13.85
C LYS A 395 35.89 8.05 -12.67
N VAL A 396 34.97 8.96 -12.83
CA VAL A 396 33.88 9.26 -11.90
C VAL A 396 32.58 9.18 -12.70
N SER A 397 31.57 8.57 -12.12
CA SER A 397 30.23 8.49 -12.73
C SER A 397 29.21 9.19 -11.84
N TYR A 398 28.05 9.53 -12.38
CA TYR A 398 26.96 10.06 -11.57
C TYR A 398 25.66 9.27 -11.78
N MET A 399 24.75 9.41 -10.85
CA MET A 399 23.37 8.90 -10.92
C MET A 399 22.43 9.92 -10.31
N VAL A 400 21.25 10.08 -10.93
CA VAL A 400 20.15 10.85 -10.34
C VAL A 400 19.42 9.96 -9.36
N VAL A 401 19.31 10.42 -8.11
CA VAL A 401 18.74 9.67 -6.99
C VAL A 401 17.45 10.35 -6.54
N SER A 402 16.44 9.57 -6.24
CA SER A 402 15.18 10.10 -5.67
C SER A 402 15.46 10.80 -4.33
N GLU A 403 15.09 12.06 -4.22
CA GLU A 403 15.13 12.81 -2.96
C GLU A 403 13.82 12.71 -2.15
N ALA A 404 12.87 11.87 -2.59
CA ALA A 404 11.60 11.70 -1.91
C ALA A 404 11.81 11.43 -0.41
N GLY A 405 11.13 12.21 0.44
CA GLY A 405 11.28 12.16 1.88
C GLY A 405 12.61 12.67 2.47
N ALA A 406 13.59 13.10 1.65
CA ALA A 406 14.87 13.62 2.17
C ALA A 406 14.69 14.88 3.04
N SER A 407 13.77 15.76 2.65
CA SER A 407 13.40 16.94 3.43
C SER A 407 12.72 16.57 4.76
N VAL A 408 11.93 15.51 4.79
CA VAL A 408 11.30 14.99 6.03
C VAL A 408 12.36 14.42 6.96
N TYR A 409 13.26 13.60 6.43
CA TYR A 409 14.40 13.08 7.20
C TYR A 409 15.26 14.20 7.77
N SER A 410 15.72 15.13 6.93
CA SER A 410 16.66 16.20 7.32
C SER A 410 16.10 17.13 8.41
N ALA A 411 14.77 17.33 8.44
CA ALA A 411 14.07 18.08 9.47
C ALA A 411 13.73 17.24 10.72
N SER A 412 13.92 15.93 10.69
CA SER A 412 13.54 15.03 11.79
C SER A 412 14.47 15.15 13.00
N LYS A 413 13.95 14.74 14.17
CA LYS A 413 14.75 14.63 15.40
C LYS A 413 15.92 13.64 15.21
N LEU A 414 15.70 12.55 14.50
CA LEU A 414 16.73 11.55 14.20
C LEU A 414 17.91 12.17 13.46
N ALA A 415 17.65 12.94 12.41
CA ALA A 415 18.72 13.61 11.66
C ALA A 415 19.43 14.70 12.48
N ALA A 416 18.70 15.37 13.40
CA ALA A 416 19.30 16.33 14.32
C ALA A 416 20.23 15.66 15.34
N GLU A 417 19.89 14.47 15.82
CA GLU A 417 20.71 13.67 16.72
C GLU A 417 21.93 13.07 15.97
N GLU A 418 21.75 12.64 14.70
CA GLU A 418 22.81 12.06 13.88
C GLU A 418 23.83 13.12 13.41
N PHE A 419 23.36 14.34 13.13
CA PHE A 419 24.16 15.45 12.63
C PHE A 419 23.82 16.78 13.34
N PRO A 420 24.19 16.93 14.59
CA PRO A 420 23.85 18.13 15.36
C PRO A 420 24.54 19.41 14.83
N GLU A 421 25.69 19.26 14.16
CA GLU A 421 26.50 20.36 13.63
C GLU A 421 26.07 20.84 12.24
N TYR A 422 25.19 20.06 11.51
CA TYR A 422 24.78 20.38 10.15
C TYR A 422 23.39 20.99 10.13
N ASP A 423 23.20 21.94 9.24
CA ASP A 423 21.85 22.45 8.93
C ASP A 423 21.00 21.41 8.18
N VAL A 424 19.71 21.69 8.10
CA VAL A 424 18.72 20.80 7.45
C VAL A 424 19.11 20.46 6.00
N SER A 425 19.68 21.43 5.26
CA SER A 425 20.02 21.24 3.86
C SER A 425 21.27 20.36 3.68
N LEU A 426 22.26 20.49 4.54
CA LEU A 426 23.46 19.63 4.50
C LEU A 426 23.12 18.18 4.89
N ARG A 427 22.20 17.99 5.85
CA ARG A 427 21.70 16.65 6.19
C ARG A 427 21.01 15.97 5.01
N SER A 428 20.31 16.75 4.15
CA SER A 428 19.70 16.24 2.92
C SER A 428 20.78 15.73 1.95
N ALA A 429 21.83 16.49 1.72
CA ALA A 429 22.93 16.09 0.83
C ALA A 429 23.63 14.81 1.31
N VAL A 430 23.83 14.64 2.63
CA VAL A 430 24.34 13.40 3.22
C VAL A 430 23.41 12.23 2.93
N SER A 431 22.11 12.42 3.13
CA SER A 431 21.11 11.38 2.86
C SER A 431 21.10 10.97 1.39
N ILE A 432 21.20 11.93 0.45
CA ILE A 432 21.26 11.65 -0.99
C ILE A 432 22.49 10.79 -1.33
N ALA A 433 23.66 11.09 -0.75
CA ALA A 433 24.86 10.27 -0.95
C ALA A 433 24.68 8.83 -0.44
N ARG A 434 24.17 8.68 0.77
CA ARG A 434 23.97 7.38 1.42
C ARG A 434 22.88 6.52 0.74
N ARG A 435 21.86 7.14 0.13
CA ARG A 435 20.85 6.43 -0.66
C ARG A 435 21.44 5.71 -1.85
N LEU A 436 22.50 6.23 -2.44
CA LEU A 436 23.20 5.56 -3.52
C LEU A 436 24.03 4.38 -3.00
N GLN A 437 24.64 4.53 -1.82
CA GLN A 437 25.43 3.45 -1.21
C GLN A 437 24.56 2.29 -0.72
N ASP A 438 23.47 2.57 0.00
CA ASP A 438 22.47 1.59 0.42
C ASP A 438 21.08 2.24 0.57
N PRO A 439 20.22 2.11 -0.45
CA PRO A 439 18.86 2.69 -0.43
C PRO A 439 18.04 2.22 0.78
N LEU A 440 18.07 0.93 1.08
CA LEU A 440 17.29 0.35 2.19
C LEU A 440 17.72 0.95 3.54
N ALA A 441 19.02 0.92 3.84
CA ALA A 441 19.55 1.40 5.10
C ALA A 441 19.25 2.89 5.37
N GLU A 442 19.14 3.70 4.34
CA GLU A 442 18.82 5.11 4.47
C GLU A 442 17.31 5.40 4.46
N LEU A 443 16.55 4.76 3.57
CA LEU A 443 15.10 5.02 3.45
C LEU A 443 14.30 4.54 4.66
N VAL A 444 14.74 3.53 5.39
CA VAL A 444 14.08 3.07 6.64
C VAL A 444 14.10 4.14 7.76
N LYS A 445 14.90 5.19 7.64
CA LYS A 445 14.92 6.33 8.57
C LYS A 445 13.74 7.29 8.38
N ILE A 446 13.01 7.14 7.29
CA ILE A 446 11.90 8.00 6.86
C ILE A 446 10.59 7.27 7.11
N ASP A 447 9.56 7.99 7.56
CA ASP A 447 8.20 7.42 7.57
C ASP A 447 7.82 7.00 6.14
N PRO A 448 7.48 5.73 5.90
CA PRO A 448 7.20 5.23 4.56
C PRO A 448 6.13 6.06 3.81
N LYS A 449 5.18 6.67 4.53
CA LYS A 449 4.17 7.58 3.94
C LYS A 449 4.77 8.87 3.38
N ALA A 450 5.96 9.28 3.82
CA ALA A 450 6.65 10.46 3.30
C ALA A 450 7.49 10.16 2.06
N ILE A 451 7.66 8.89 1.70
CA ILE A 451 8.31 8.48 0.46
C ILE A 451 7.24 8.53 -0.64
N GLY A 452 7.42 9.42 -1.62
CA GLY A 452 6.48 9.57 -2.74
C GLY A 452 6.58 8.37 -3.70
N VAL A 453 5.64 7.46 -3.64
CA VAL A 453 5.61 6.22 -4.45
C VAL A 453 4.38 6.12 -5.36
N GLY A 454 3.51 7.14 -5.36
CA GLY A 454 2.38 7.15 -6.28
C GLY A 454 1.50 8.39 -6.19
N GLN A 455 0.70 8.58 -7.25
CA GLN A 455 -0.28 9.65 -7.33
C GLN A 455 -1.43 9.38 -6.33
N TYR A 456 -2.01 10.43 -5.74
CA TYR A 456 -3.07 10.34 -4.73
C TYR A 456 -2.70 9.68 -3.40
N GLN A 457 -1.42 9.41 -3.14
CA GLN A 457 -0.97 8.77 -1.88
C GLN A 457 -1.47 9.51 -0.62
N HIS A 458 -1.52 10.84 -0.65
CA HIS A 458 -2.00 11.67 0.47
C HIS A 458 -3.53 11.63 0.67
N ASP A 459 -4.27 11.05 -0.28
CA ASP A 459 -5.73 10.91 -0.22
C ASP A 459 -6.17 9.57 0.37
N MET A 460 -5.22 8.66 0.56
CA MET A 460 -5.49 7.33 1.11
C MET A 460 -5.82 7.38 2.61
N PRO A 461 -6.61 6.41 3.12
CA PRO A 461 -6.83 6.24 4.55
C PRO A 461 -5.49 6.09 5.28
N PRO A 462 -5.13 7.02 6.21
CA PRO A 462 -3.77 7.07 6.77
C PRO A 462 -3.33 5.82 7.51
N ALA A 463 -4.23 5.15 8.24
CA ALA A 463 -3.93 3.92 8.96
C ALA A 463 -3.62 2.78 7.98
N LYS A 464 -4.50 2.55 7.00
CA LYS A 464 -4.35 1.48 6.00
C LYS A 464 -3.08 1.66 5.16
N LEU A 465 -2.80 2.88 4.73
CA LEU A 465 -1.55 3.21 4.04
C LEU A 465 -0.31 2.95 4.92
N SER A 466 -0.36 3.36 6.20
CA SER A 466 0.73 3.15 7.15
C SER A 466 1.04 1.67 7.36
N ASP A 467 0.01 0.86 7.55
CA ASP A 467 0.14 -0.57 7.80
C ASP A 467 0.70 -1.30 6.56
N ALA A 468 0.18 -0.98 5.37
CA ALA A 468 0.64 -1.58 4.13
C ALA A 468 2.10 -1.21 3.81
N LEU A 469 2.45 0.08 3.81
CA LEU A 469 3.83 0.52 3.52
C LEU A 469 4.81 0.10 4.61
N GLY A 470 4.40 0.12 5.89
CA GLY A 470 5.19 -0.39 7.00
C GLY A 470 5.51 -1.87 6.86
N GLY A 471 4.54 -2.67 6.42
CA GLY A 471 4.70 -4.09 6.09
C GLY A 471 5.74 -4.32 4.99
N VAL A 472 5.71 -3.50 3.93
CA VAL A 472 6.71 -3.59 2.84
C VAL A 472 8.13 -3.33 3.35
N VAL A 473 8.31 -2.32 4.22
CA VAL A 473 9.63 -2.05 4.82
C VAL A 473 10.09 -3.22 5.67
N GLU A 474 9.20 -3.74 6.54
CA GLU A 474 9.48 -4.91 7.38
C GLU A 474 9.93 -6.12 6.54
N ASP A 475 9.16 -6.46 5.49
CA ASP A 475 9.47 -7.59 4.61
C ASP A 475 10.80 -7.39 3.87
N SER A 476 11.06 -6.17 3.35
CA SER A 476 12.31 -5.83 2.67
C SER A 476 13.51 -5.98 3.60
N VAL A 477 13.45 -5.44 4.81
CA VAL A 477 14.52 -5.52 5.82
C VAL A 477 14.80 -6.98 6.20
N ASN A 478 13.76 -7.77 6.46
CA ASN A 478 13.92 -9.16 6.87
C ASN A 478 14.38 -10.07 5.70
N SER A 479 14.02 -9.76 4.45
CA SER A 479 14.50 -10.51 3.29
C SER A 479 16.00 -10.29 3.02
N VAL A 480 16.49 -9.06 3.19
CA VAL A 480 17.93 -8.72 3.06
C VAL A 480 18.72 -9.25 4.25
N GLY A 481 18.15 -9.18 5.45
CA GLY A 481 18.83 -9.43 6.70
C GLY A 481 19.67 -8.23 7.17
N VAL A 482 20.00 -8.19 8.44
CA VAL A 482 20.58 -7.02 9.09
C VAL A 482 21.88 -7.38 9.81
N ASP A 483 22.95 -6.65 9.54
CA ASP A 483 24.19 -6.78 10.31
C ASP A 483 24.03 -6.18 11.71
N LEU A 484 24.17 -7.02 12.73
CA LEU A 484 23.95 -6.65 14.13
C LEU A 484 24.92 -5.59 14.63
N ASN A 485 26.13 -5.55 14.05
CA ASN A 485 27.21 -4.68 14.51
C ASN A 485 27.21 -3.29 13.84
N THR A 486 26.58 -3.17 12.66
CA THR A 486 26.58 -1.90 11.90
C THR A 486 25.20 -1.26 11.79
N ALA A 487 24.12 -2.02 11.98
CA ALA A 487 22.76 -1.53 11.79
C ALA A 487 22.38 -0.34 12.68
N SER A 488 21.64 0.60 12.12
CA SER A 488 21.02 1.71 12.85
C SER A 488 19.83 1.25 13.69
N VAL A 489 19.44 2.07 14.70
CA VAL A 489 18.24 1.83 15.49
C VAL A 489 16.99 1.72 14.59
N SER A 490 16.90 2.57 13.54
CA SER A 490 15.78 2.56 12.60
C SER A 490 15.70 1.23 11.83
N LEU A 491 16.82 0.73 11.31
CA LEU A 491 16.89 -0.53 10.59
C LEU A 491 16.53 -1.73 11.49
N LEU A 492 17.11 -1.76 12.70
CA LEU A 492 16.82 -2.79 13.69
C LEU A 492 15.33 -2.82 14.10
N GLY A 493 14.67 -1.65 14.13
CA GLY A 493 13.25 -1.55 14.50
C GLY A 493 12.27 -2.22 13.51
N TYR A 494 12.72 -2.53 12.30
CA TYR A 494 11.95 -3.29 11.30
C TYR A 494 12.29 -4.80 11.28
N VAL A 495 13.23 -5.25 12.11
CA VAL A 495 13.49 -6.69 12.21
C VAL A 495 12.37 -7.37 12.98
N ALA A 496 11.91 -8.50 12.47
CA ALA A 496 10.85 -9.31 13.05
C ALA A 496 11.04 -9.51 14.57
N GLY A 497 10.03 -9.20 15.37
CA GLY A 497 10.05 -9.34 16.83
C GLY A 497 10.83 -8.25 17.59
N ILE A 498 11.38 -7.24 16.91
CA ILE A 498 12.11 -6.12 17.51
C ILE A 498 11.25 -4.85 17.52
N ASN A 499 11.01 -4.30 18.67
CA ASN A 499 10.40 -2.98 18.80
C ASN A 499 11.46 -1.88 18.98
N SER A 500 11.04 -0.61 18.90
CA SER A 500 11.96 0.54 18.98
C SER A 500 12.77 0.61 20.28
N ALA A 501 12.23 0.13 21.39
CA ALA A 501 12.95 0.11 22.66
C ALA A 501 14.04 -0.97 22.67
N VAL A 502 13.76 -2.15 22.13
CA VAL A 502 14.74 -3.22 22.00
C VAL A 502 15.81 -2.85 20.98
N ALA A 503 15.46 -2.22 19.84
CA ALA A 503 16.42 -1.72 18.86
C ALA A 503 17.43 -0.75 19.48
N LYS A 504 16.98 0.21 20.30
CA LYS A 504 17.86 1.10 21.07
C LYS A 504 18.76 0.34 22.04
N ASN A 505 18.21 -0.63 22.78
CA ASN A 505 18.98 -1.42 23.74
C ASN A 505 20.06 -2.27 23.05
N ILE A 506 19.83 -2.77 21.84
CA ILE A 506 20.84 -3.50 21.03
C ILE A 506 22.01 -2.56 20.73
N VAL A 507 21.73 -1.33 20.27
CA VAL A 507 22.79 -0.35 19.96
C VAL A 507 23.55 0.03 21.21
N THR A 508 22.86 0.37 22.31
CA THR A 508 23.50 0.68 23.60
C THR A 508 24.38 -0.48 24.07
N TYR A 509 23.87 -1.72 24.00
CA TYR A 509 24.64 -2.90 24.43
C TYR A 509 25.95 -3.02 23.66
N ARG A 510 25.96 -2.83 22.31
CA ARG A 510 27.19 -2.92 21.51
C ARG A 510 28.17 -1.78 21.78
N GLU A 511 27.67 -0.58 22.12
CA GLU A 511 28.48 0.58 22.49
C GLU A 511 29.16 0.37 23.84
N GLU A 512 28.49 -0.24 24.79
CA GLU A 512 29.01 -0.50 26.14
C GLU A 512 29.87 -1.77 26.23
N ASN A 513 29.54 -2.83 25.48
CA ASN A 513 30.17 -4.15 25.63
C ASN A 513 31.04 -4.55 24.41
N GLY A 514 31.08 -3.71 23.39
CA GLY A 514 31.77 -4.00 22.12
C GLY A 514 30.89 -4.81 21.15
N VAL A 515 31.48 -5.21 20.03
CA VAL A 515 30.79 -5.91 18.95
C VAL A 515 30.26 -7.28 19.37
N PHE A 516 29.07 -7.61 18.90
CA PHE A 516 28.52 -8.94 19.05
C PHE A 516 29.39 -9.98 18.33
N THR A 517 29.75 -11.05 18.99
CA THR A 517 30.56 -12.14 18.42
C THR A 517 29.72 -13.38 18.08
N ASN A 518 28.53 -13.51 18.65
CA ASN A 518 27.56 -14.56 18.34
C ASN A 518 26.13 -14.10 18.63
N ARG A 519 25.14 -14.71 17.94
CA ARG A 519 23.71 -14.37 18.07
C ARG A 519 23.14 -14.60 19.48
N LYS A 520 23.69 -15.54 20.25
CA LYS A 520 23.22 -15.82 21.62
C LYS A 520 23.42 -14.65 22.56
N GLU A 521 24.34 -13.74 22.26
CA GLU A 521 24.56 -12.52 23.06
C GLU A 521 23.37 -11.57 23.05
N LEU A 522 22.49 -11.67 22.03
CA LEU A 522 21.21 -10.95 22.01
C LEU A 522 20.36 -11.22 23.26
N LEU A 523 20.42 -12.41 23.83
CA LEU A 523 19.70 -12.75 25.06
C LEU A 523 20.17 -11.97 26.28
N LYS A 524 21.31 -11.28 26.21
CA LYS A 524 21.83 -10.41 27.27
C LYS A 524 21.30 -8.97 27.12
N VAL A 525 20.71 -8.65 25.96
CA VAL A 525 20.16 -7.31 25.72
C VAL A 525 18.88 -7.09 26.52
N SER A 526 18.82 -5.95 27.22
CA SER A 526 17.66 -5.60 28.06
C SER A 526 16.37 -5.58 27.24
N LYS A 527 15.30 -6.15 27.79
CA LYS A 527 13.95 -6.28 27.20
C LYS A 527 13.87 -7.21 25.98
N LEU A 528 14.94 -7.88 25.56
CA LEU A 528 14.91 -8.89 24.52
C LEU A 528 14.70 -10.27 25.14
N GLY A 529 13.44 -10.71 25.21
CA GLY A 529 13.07 -12.01 25.77
C GLY A 529 13.26 -13.16 24.78
N LYS A 530 13.08 -14.42 25.27
CA LYS A 530 13.23 -15.62 24.44
C LYS A 530 12.37 -15.62 23.17
N LYS A 531 11.10 -15.16 23.27
CA LYS A 531 10.19 -15.08 22.12
C LYS A 531 10.69 -14.09 21.06
N ALA A 532 11.14 -12.90 21.50
CA ALA A 532 11.71 -11.91 20.57
C ALA A 532 13.00 -12.43 19.92
N TYR A 533 13.86 -13.12 20.68
CA TYR A 533 15.05 -13.78 20.16
C TYR A 533 14.70 -14.82 19.07
N GLU A 534 13.72 -15.69 19.32
CA GLU A 534 13.24 -16.65 18.33
C GLU A 534 12.78 -15.96 17.05
N GLN A 535 12.05 -14.85 17.15
CA GLN A 535 11.56 -14.14 15.99
C GLN A 535 12.66 -13.41 15.18
N CYS A 536 13.68 -12.87 15.85
CA CYS A 536 14.66 -11.98 15.20
C CYS A 536 15.98 -12.67 14.81
N ALA A 537 16.38 -13.72 15.53
CA ALA A 537 17.75 -14.25 15.45
C ALA A 537 18.18 -14.69 14.04
N GLY A 538 17.26 -15.25 13.25
CA GLY A 538 17.57 -15.69 11.89
C GLY A 538 17.78 -14.54 10.90
N PHE A 539 17.25 -13.35 11.19
CA PHE A 539 17.38 -12.15 10.36
C PHE A 539 18.59 -11.27 10.72
N MET A 540 19.17 -11.52 11.89
CA MET A 540 20.36 -10.80 12.39
C MET A 540 21.63 -11.54 11.96
N ARG A 541 22.54 -10.85 11.28
CA ARG A 541 23.82 -11.41 10.80
C ARG A 541 25.00 -10.83 11.58
N ILE A 542 26.06 -11.61 11.72
CA ILE A 542 27.31 -11.19 12.34
C ILE A 542 28.46 -11.53 11.41
N HIS A 543 28.98 -10.52 10.71
CA HIS A 543 30.15 -10.70 9.87
C HIS A 543 31.41 -10.90 10.70
N GLY A 544 32.22 -11.92 10.38
CA GLY A 544 33.44 -12.22 11.11
C GLY A 544 33.25 -12.69 12.56
N GLY A 545 32.04 -13.13 12.91
CA GLY A 545 31.74 -13.70 14.23
C GLY A 545 32.44 -15.01 14.53
N LYS A 546 32.40 -15.45 15.79
CA LYS A 546 33.01 -16.69 16.22
C LYS A 546 32.34 -17.94 15.65
N TYR A 547 31.09 -17.85 15.27
CA TYR A 547 30.30 -18.95 14.77
C TYR A 547 29.86 -18.71 13.32
N PRO A 548 30.39 -19.45 12.34
CA PRO A 548 30.17 -19.15 10.93
C PRO A 548 28.71 -19.11 10.49
N LEU A 549 27.83 -19.93 11.10
CA LEU A 549 26.39 -19.90 10.78
C LEU A 549 25.70 -18.60 11.20
N ASP A 550 26.28 -17.79 12.11
CA ASP A 550 25.72 -16.50 12.49
C ASP A 550 25.82 -15.45 11.36
N ASN A 551 26.60 -15.72 10.30
CA ASN A 551 26.63 -14.90 9.08
C ASN A 551 25.67 -15.41 8.00
N THR A 552 24.79 -16.35 8.30
CA THR A 552 23.81 -16.90 7.35
C THR A 552 22.39 -16.54 7.75
N SER A 553 21.39 -16.79 6.92
CA SER A 553 19.98 -16.74 7.30
C SER A 553 19.48 -18.04 7.94
N VAL A 554 20.34 -18.99 8.23
CA VAL A 554 19.96 -20.22 8.95
C VAL A 554 19.51 -19.84 10.36
N HIS A 555 18.32 -20.30 10.75
CA HIS A 555 17.81 -20.03 12.09
C HIS A 555 18.56 -20.83 13.15
N PRO A 556 18.83 -20.29 14.36
CA PRO A 556 19.54 -21.02 15.42
C PRO A 556 18.92 -22.38 15.80
N GLU A 557 17.60 -22.53 15.63
CA GLU A 557 16.93 -23.84 15.84
C GLU A 557 17.44 -24.91 14.89
N SER A 558 17.86 -24.54 13.68
CA SER A 558 18.31 -25.45 12.62
C SER A 558 19.84 -25.64 12.58
N TYR A 559 20.60 -25.06 13.52
CA TYR A 559 22.06 -25.15 13.51
C TYR A 559 22.55 -26.60 13.58
N LYS A 560 21.95 -27.41 14.46
CA LYS A 560 22.29 -28.83 14.56
C LYS A 560 22.08 -29.60 13.25
N ALA A 561 20.99 -29.31 12.56
CA ALA A 561 20.71 -29.93 11.27
C ALA A 561 21.69 -29.44 10.18
N ALA A 562 22.07 -28.15 10.19
CA ALA A 562 23.05 -27.60 9.27
C ALA A 562 24.45 -28.21 9.51
N GLU A 563 24.88 -28.37 10.77
CA GLU A 563 26.14 -29.04 11.12
C GLU A 563 26.14 -30.52 10.68
N ALA A 564 25.07 -31.26 10.96
CA ALA A 564 24.91 -32.63 10.53
C ALA A 564 24.88 -32.78 8.99
N LEU A 565 24.32 -31.80 8.27
CA LEU A 565 24.37 -31.75 6.81
C LEU A 565 25.79 -31.55 6.30
N LEU A 566 26.56 -30.62 6.91
CA LEU A 566 27.98 -30.41 6.57
C LEU A 566 28.79 -31.70 6.76
N ASP A 567 28.65 -32.35 7.90
CA ASP A 567 29.35 -33.62 8.19
C ASP A 567 29.03 -34.71 7.17
N LYS A 568 27.74 -34.86 6.79
CA LYS A 568 27.32 -35.84 5.77
C LYS A 568 27.86 -35.52 4.37
N CYS A 569 28.05 -34.25 4.06
CA CYS A 569 28.64 -33.81 2.81
C CYS A 569 30.18 -33.70 2.86
N GLY A 570 30.82 -34.04 3.99
CA GLY A 570 32.27 -34.04 4.16
C GLY A 570 32.90 -32.66 4.33
N PHE A 571 32.12 -31.65 4.74
CA PHE A 571 32.59 -30.30 5.01
C PHE A 571 32.69 -30.01 6.50
N LYS A 572 33.52 -29.04 6.83
CA LYS A 572 33.65 -28.53 8.20
C LYS A 572 32.90 -27.24 8.39
N LEU A 573 32.51 -26.94 9.63
CA LEU A 573 31.83 -25.67 9.96
C LEU A 573 32.63 -24.43 9.53
N ALA A 574 33.97 -24.51 9.58
CA ALA A 574 34.84 -23.39 9.14
C ALA A 574 34.72 -23.07 7.65
N ASP A 575 34.39 -24.05 6.81
CA ASP A 575 34.28 -23.90 5.36
C ASP A 575 33.10 -23.01 4.97
N VAL A 576 32.11 -22.91 5.85
CA VAL A 576 30.94 -22.05 5.67
C VAL A 576 31.32 -20.58 5.45
N SER A 577 32.39 -20.10 6.11
CA SER A 577 32.84 -18.72 5.98
C SER A 577 33.21 -18.33 4.54
N GLY A 578 33.72 -19.27 3.74
CA GLY A 578 34.04 -19.08 2.32
C GLY A 578 32.91 -19.39 1.35
N GLY A 579 31.81 -19.95 1.86
CA GLY A 579 30.75 -20.51 1.04
C GLY A 579 31.09 -21.87 0.44
N ILE A 580 30.10 -22.73 0.26
CA ILE A 580 30.24 -24.09 -0.24
C ILE A 580 29.32 -24.31 -1.45
N PRO A 581 29.65 -23.81 -2.65
CA PRO A 581 28.76 -23.88 -3.83
C PRO A 581 28.34 -25.33 -4.19
N SER A 582 29.23 -26.31 -3.99
CA SER A 582 29.00 -27.72 -4.32
C SER A 582 28.02 -28.42 -3.37
N ILE A 583 27.65 -27.83 -2.24
CA ILE A 583 26.75 -28.47 -1.26
C ILE A 583 25.35 -28.74 -1.84
N LYS A 584 24.88 -27.87 -2.74
CA LYS A 584 23.59 -28.05 -3.42
C LYS A 584 23.58 -29.32 -4.30
N GLU A 585 24.62 -29.51 -5.07
CA GLU A 585 24.76 -30.65 -5.95
C GLU A 585 24.85 -31.94 -5.12
N GLN A 586 25.56 -31.91 -3.99
CA GLN A 586 25.69 -33.07 -3.08
C GLN A 586 24.35 -33.40 -2.41
N VAL A 587 23.58 -32.38 -1.97
CA VAL A 587 22.25 -32.60 -1.41
C VAL A 587 21.31 -33.26 -2.43
N ILE A 588 21.37 -32.81 -3.70
CA ILE A 588 20.60 -33.42 -4.79
C ILE A 588 21.08 -34.87 -5.05
N ALA A 589 22.40 -35.12 -5.08
CA ALA A 589 22.98 -36.42 -5.35
C ALA A 589 22.66 -37.47 -4.26
N ILE A 590 22.66 -37.04 -2.98
CA ILE A 590 22.31 -37.93 -1.84
C ILE A 590 20.78 -38.16 -1.81
N GLY A 591 19.99 -37.18 -2.24
CA GLY A 591 18.53 -37.18 -2.26
C GLY A 591 17.92 -36.32 -1.16
N VAL A 592 17.20 -35.26 -1.57
CA VAL A 592 16.61 -34.28 -0.66
C VAL A 592 15.69 -34.93 0.38
N LYS A 593 14.79 -35.80 -0.06
CA LYS A 593 13.85 -36.52 0.83
C LYS A 593 14.55 -37.37 1.88
N LYS A 594 15.55 -38.14 1.46
CA LYS A 594 16.32 -38.98 2.36
C LYS A 594 17.05 -38.18 3.43
N LEU A 595 17.70 -37.07 3.01
CA LEU A 595 18.40 -36.19 3.93
C LEU A 595 17.45 -35.49 4.89
N SER A 596 16.27 -35.04 4.42
CA SER A 596 15.27 -34.40 5.27
C SER A 596 14.76 -35.31 6.38
N GLU A 597 14.47 -36.57 6.03
CA GLU A 597 14.07 -37.62 7.01
C GLU A 597 15.18 -37.91 8.04
N GLU A 598 16.43 -38.06 7.57
CA GLU A 598 17.57 -38.35 8.43
C GLU A 598 17.95 -37.19 9.36
N LEU A 599 17.77 -35.96 8.92
CA LEU A 599 18.05 -34.72 9.69
C LEU A 599 16.88 -34.28 10.55
N GLY A 600 15.71 -34.87 10.37
CA GLY A 600 14.49 -34.53 11.11
C GLY A 600 13.96 -33.10 10.79
N ILE A 601 14.19 -32.61 9.57
CA ILE A 601 13.75 -31.32 9.08
C ILE A 601 12.97 -31.48 7.79
N GLY A 602 12.14 -30.48 7.41
CA GLY A 602 11.41 -30.53 6.16
C GLY A 602 12.30 -30.29 4.92
N GLU A 603 11.81 -30.70 3.75
CA GLU A 603 12.53 -30.55 2.48
C GLU A 603 12.77 -29.07 2.10
N MET A 604 11.82 -28.19 2.38
CA MET A 604 11.97 -26.74 2.14
C MET A 604 13.05 -26.14 3.06
N THR A 605 13.04 -26.50 4.32
CA THR A 605 14.05 -26.08 5.31
C THR A 605 15.43 -26.58 4.92
N LEU A 606 15.56 -27.83 4.47
CA LEU A 606 16.82 -28.38 3.98
C LEU A 606 17.36 -27.64 2.78
N SER A 607 16.47 -27.32 1.82
CA SER A 607 16.83 -26.54 0.62
C SER A 607 17.28 -25.12 0.98
N ASP A 608 16.61 -24.48 1.92
CA ASP A 608 17.00 -23.15 2.42
C ASP A 608 18.37 -23.19 3.10
N ILE A 609 18.63 -24.17 3.96
CA ILE A 609 19.95 -24.39 4.60
C ILE A 609 21.04 -24.58 3.54
N ALA A 610 20.83 -25.47 2.55
CA ALA A 610 21.80 -25.71 1.49
C ALA A 610 22.08 -24.43 0.66
N ASN A 611 21.06 -23.64 0.38
CA ASN A 611 21.21 -22.35 -0.30
C ASN A 611 22.07 -21.35 0.49
N GLU A 612 21.84 -21.25 1.80
CA GLU A 612 22.60 -20.35 2.69
C GLU A 612 24.05 -20.82 2.91
N LEU A 613 24.27 -22.12 2.98
CA LEU A 613 25.64 -22.69 3.09
C LEU A 613 26.44 -22.54 1.79
N ALA A 614 25.76 -22.59 0.64
CA ALA A 614 26.40 -22.35 -0.66
C ALA A 614 26.89 -20.91 -0.82
N LYS A 615 26.16 -19.93 -0.30
CA LYS A 615 26.50 -18.51 -0.40
C LYS A 615 26.09 -17.80 0.91
N PRO A 616 26.88 -17.88 1.97
CA PRO A 616 26.58 -17.26 3.26
C PRO A 616 26.56 -15.73 3.14
N GLY A 617 25.67 -15.10 3.90
CA GLY A 617 25.53 -13.64 3.88
C GLY A 617 24.98 -13.07 2.56
N ARG A 618 24.30 -13.90 1.77
CA ARG A 618 23.68 -13.47 0.50
C ARG A 618 22.74 -12.29 0.70
N ASP A 619 22.97 -11.25 -0.09
CA ASP A 619 22.05 -10.15 -0.25
C ASP A 619 21.24 -10.40 -1.54
N PRO A 620 19.92 -10.53 -1.49
CA PRO A 620 19.12 -10.79 -2.70
C PRO A 620 19.23 -9.67 -3.75
N ARG A 621 19.62 -8.47 -3.34
CA ARG A 621 19.84 -7.33 -4.23
C ARG A 621 21.07 -7.45 -5.13
N ASP A 622 22.06 -8.28 -4.74
CA ASP A 622 23.28 -8.51 -5.52
C ASP A 622 23.02 -9.30 -6.83
N GLU A 623 21.83 -9.89 -6.97
CA GLU A 623 21.41 -10.62 -8.18
C GLU A 623 20.66 -9.75 -9.19
N LEU A 624 20.31 -8.54 -8.80
CA LEU A 624 19.66 -7.57 -9.67
C LEU A 624 20.70 -6.87 -10.56
N PRO A 625 20.32 -6.36 -11.74
CA PRO A 625 21.22 -5.60 -12.58
C PRO A 625 21.73 -4.36 -11.85
N PRO A 626 23.03 -4.03 -11.99
CA PRO A 626 23.61 -2.85 -11.35
C PRO A 626 22.93 -1.57 -11.84
N PRO A 627 22.86 -0.52 -11.01
CA PRO A 627 22.26 0.74 -11.41
C PRO A 627 23.00 1.38 -12.63
N LEU A 628 22.25 2.04 -13.50
CA LEU A 628 22.79 2.72 -14.67
C LEU A 628 23.56 3.98 -14.23
N LEU A 629 24.89 3.90 -14.29
CA LEU A 629 25.78 5.00 -13.99
C LEU A 629 26.07 5.79 -15.27
N ARG A 630 26.01 7.13 -15.20
CA ARG A 630 26.13 8.05 -16.34
C ARG A 630 27.43 8.87 -16.24
N THR A 631 27.90 9.32 -17.39
CA THR A 631 29.02 10.26 -17.52
C THR A 631 28.63 11.49 -18.34
N ASP A 632 27.51 11.46 -19.03
CA ASP A 632 27.00 12.51 -19.92
C ASP A 632 25.48 12.68 -19.78
N VAL A 633 24.93 13.79 -20.26
CA VAL A 633 23.49 14.10 -20.29
C VAL A 633 22.99 14.02 -21.73
N ALA A 634 21.89 13.30 -21.94
CA ALA A 634 21.18 13.36 -23.20
C ALA A 634 20.19 14.55 -23.19
N ASP A 635 20.20 15.37 -24.25
CA ASP A 635 19.27 16.49 -24.41
C ASP A 635 17.96 16.02 -25.06
N ILE A 636 16.81 16.49 -24.56
CA ILE A 636 15.50 16.23 -25.14
C ILE A 636 15.43 16.66 -26.61
N ASN A 637 16.14 17.73 -26.98
CA ASN A 637 16.22 18.20 -28.35
C ASN A 637 17.07 17.29 -29.26
N SER A 638 17.89 16.41 -28.69
CA SER A 638 18.64 15.40 -29.43
C SER A 638 17.84 14.15 -29.75
N LEU A 639 16.70 13.96 -29.08
CA LEU A 639 15.81 12.83 -29.31
C LEU A 639 15.14 12.95 -30.68
N LYS A 640 14.97 11.82 -31.33
CA LYS A 640 14.19 11.70 -32.59
C LYS A 640 13.23 10.53 -32.48
N PRO A 641 12.01 10.66 -33.03
CA PRO A 641 11.13 9.51 -33.18
C PRO A 641 11.83 8.33 -33.87
N GLY A 642 11.67 7.14 -33.31
CA GLY A 642 12.34 5.94 -33.77
C GLY A 642 13.66 5.59 -33.09
N MET A 643 14.23 6.47 -32.26
CA MET A 643 15.42 6.15 -31.45
C MET A 643 15.12 5.06 -30.43
N ILE A 644 16.05 4.12 -30.26
CA ILE A 644 15.99 3.07 -29.23
C ILE A 644 17.00 3.46 -28.15
N LEU A 645 16.54 3.48 -26.91
CA LEU A 645 17.31 3.91 -25.73
C LEU A 645 17.12 2.90 -24.61
N ASP A 646 18.14 2.72 -23.78
CA ASP A 646 18.01 2.05 -22.50
C ASP A 646 17.48 3.05 -21.48
N GLY A 647 16.46 2.66 -20.71
CA GLY A 647 15.85 3.49 -19.69
C GLY A 647 15.60 2.71 -18.41
N THR A 648 15.48 3.44 -17.30
CA THR A 648 15.13 2.87 -16.01
C THR A 648 13.68 3.20 -15.67
N VAL A 649 12.89 2.20 -15.34
CA VAL A 649 11.51 2.38 -14.88
C VAL A 649 11.52 3.15 -13.55
N ARG A 650 10.92 4.34 -13.54
CA ARG A 650 10.85 5.24 -12.37
C ARG A 650 9.59 5.05 -11.57
N ASN A 651 8.47 4.85 -12.26
CA ASN A 651 7.16 4.70 -11.63
C ASN A 651 6.25 3.84 -12.50
N VAL A 652 5.42 3.04 -11.87
CA VAL A 652 4.40 2.20 -12.51
C VAL A 652 3.04 2.64 -11.99
N ILE A 653 2.12 2.94 -12.92
CA ILE A 653 0.76 3.38 -12.62
C ILE A 653 -0.23 2.58 -13.49
N ASP A 654 -1.50 2.60 -13.13
CA ASP A 654 -2.54 1.78 -13.78
C ASP A 654 -2.59 1.90 -15.31
N PHE A 655 -2.29 3.07 -15.86
CA PHE A 655 -2.38 3.33 -17.30
C PHE A 655 -1.04 3.32 -18.04
N GLY A 656 0.08 3.06 -17.36
CA GLY A 656 1.38 3.00 -18.02
C GLY A 656 2.57 3.05 -17.09
N VAL A 657 3.74 3.26 -17.69
CA VAL A 657 5.04 3.23 -17.01
C VAL A 657 5.82 4.50 -17.36
N PHE A 658 6.36 5.15 -16.34
CA PHE A 658 7.29 6.24 -16.53
C PHE A 658 8.73 5.71 -16.55
N VAL A 659 9.44 6.02 -17.63
CA VAL A 659 10.79 5.53 -17.88
C VAL A 659 11.76 6.71 -18.02
N ASP A 660 12.78 6.73 -17.18
CA ASP A 660 13.92 7.64 -17.30
C ASP A 660 14.87 7.13 -18.39
N ILE A 661 14.87 7.78 -19.53
CA ILE A 661 15.74 7.49 -20.67
C ILE A 661 17.01 8.35 -20.71
N GLY A 662 17.34 9.03 -19.61
CA GLY A 662 18.54 9.89 -19.53
C GLY A 662 18.35 11.29 -20.04
N VAL A 663 17.18 11.64 -20.53
CA VAL A 663 16.75 13.00 -20.77
C VAL A 663 15.96 13.50 -19.56
N HIS A 664 15.94 14.79 -19.36
CA HIS A 664 15.41 15.45 -18.16
C HIS A 664 13.93 15.18 -17.81
N GLN A 665 13.19 14.59 -18.73
CA GLN A 665 11.78 14.27 -18.60
C GLN A 665 11.58 12.76 -18.73
N ASP A 666 10.88 12.16 -17.76
CA ASP A 666 10.49 10.76 -17.90
C ASP A 666 9.55 10.58 -19.10
N GLY A 667 9.84 9.60 -19.90
CA GLY A 667 8.96 9.21 -21.00
C GLY A 667 7.85 8.28 -20.50
N LEU A 668 6.65 8.44 -21.04
CA LEU A 668 5.52 7.58 -20.74
C LEU A 668 5.40 6.45 -21.77
N VAL A 669 5.46 5.21 -21.31
CA VAL A 669 5.01 4.03 -22.05
C VAL A 669 3.56 3.74 -21.62
N HIS A 670 2.60 3.99 -22.48
CA HIS A 670 1.19 3.66 -22.19
C HIS A 670 1.02 2.15 -22.06
N ILE A 671 0.06 1.67 -21.26
CA ILE A 671 -0.17 0.24 -21.01
C ILE A 671 -0.32 -0.57 -22.31
N SER A 672 -0.90 0.00 -23.35
CA SER A 672 -1.03 -0.64 -24.67
C SER A 672 0.27 -0.69 -25.49
N GLN A 673 1.35 -0.09 -25.01
CA GLN A 673 2.66 0.02 -25.68
C GLN A 673 3.77 -0.71 -24.90
N ILE A 674 3.41 -1.44 -23.85
CA ILE A 674 4.36 -2.19 -23.02
C ILE A 674 4.69 -3.55 -23.66
N CYS A 675 3.69 -4.23 -24.19
CA CYS A 675 3.87 -5.52 -24.89
C CYS A 675 2.71 -5.79 -25.86
N ASP A 676 2.90 -6.76 -26.77
CA ASP A 676 1.90 -7.16 -27.75
C ASP A 676 0.69 -7.92 -27.18
N LYS A 677 0.77 -8.32 -25.89
CA LYS A 677 -0.31 -9.05 -25.21
C LYS A 677 -1.16 -8.09 -24.39
N TYR A 678 -2.46 -8.37 -24.29
CA TYR A 678 -3.32 -7.63 -23.36
C TYR A 678 -2.91 -7.93 -21.91
N ILE A 679 -2.59 -6.88 -21.17
CA ILE A 679 -2.29 -6.92 -19.74
C ILE A 679 -3.31 -6.06 -18.98
N LYS A 680 -3.63 -6.48 -17.77
CA LYS A 680 -4.55 -5.73 -16.90
C LYS A 680 -3.84 -4.61 -16.16
N HIS A 681 -2.58 -4.84 -15.80
CA HIS A 681 -1.76 -3.87 -15.08
C HIS A 681 -0.30 -3.95 -15.55
N PRO A 682 0.40 -2.80 -15.67
CA PRO A 682 1.79 -2.78 -16.13
C PRO A 682 2.76 -3.61 -15.29
N LEU A 683 2.51 -3.77 -13.99
CA LEU A 683 3.33 -4.61 -13.08
C LEU A 683 3.37 -6.09 -13.46
N GLU A 684 2.49 -6.56 -14.37
CA GLU A 684 2.56 -7.92 -14.92
C GLU A 684 3.81 -8.12 -15.81
N VAL A 685 4.38 -7.02 -16.33
CA VAL A 685 5.48 -7.04 -17.30
C VAL A 685 6.74 -6.36 -16.77
N VAL A 686 6.61 -5.21 -16.09
CA VAL A 686 7.74 -4.38 -15.67
C VAL A 686 7.57 -3.89 -14.23
N LYS A 687 8.69 -3.62 -13.56
CA LYS A 687 8.74 -3.13 -12.17
C LYS A 687 9.59 -1.86 -12.08
N VAL A 688 9.36 -1.08 -11.04
CA VAL A 688 10.21 0.09 -10.73
C VAL A 688 11.66 -0.36 -10.55
N GLY A 689 12.59 0.33 -11.20
CA GLY A 689 14.01 -0.01 -11.19
C GLY A 689 14.45 -0.92 -12.33
N ASP A 690 13.52 -1.52 -13.09
CA ASP A 690 13.89 -2.33 -14.27
C ASP A 690 14.57 -1.50 -15.34
N ILE A 691 15.60 -2.07 -15.96
CA ILE A 691 16.25 -1.50 -17.13
C ILE A 691 15.53 -2.06 -18.37
N VAL A 692 14.92 -1.17 -19.14
CA VAL A 692 14.11 -1.53 -20.30
C VAL A 692 14.62 -0.83 -21.54
N LYS A 693 14.51 -1.51 -22.70
CA LYS A 693 14.73 -0.89 -24.00
C LYS A 693 13.45 -0.26 -24.47
N VAL A 694 13.49 1.03 -24.75
CA VAL A 694 12.34 1.78 -25.22
C VAL A 694 12.64 2.48 -26.52
N LYS A 695 11.62 2.57 -27.38
CA LYS A 695 11.69 3.31 -28.63
C LYS A 695 10.85 4.59 -28.50
N VAL A 696 11.43 5.71 -28.90
CA VAL A 696 10.75 7.00 -28.91
C VAL A 696 9.67 7.00 -30.00
N LEU A 697 8.42 7.22 -29.61
CA LEU A 697 7.28 7.34 -30.54
C LEU A 697 7.07 8.79 -30.95
N ASP A 698 6.97 9.69 -29.98
CA ASP A 698 6.65 11.09 -30.18
C ASP A 698 7.27 11.96 -29.08
N ILE A 699 7.57 13.23 -29.42
CA ILE A 699 8.17 14.18 -28.49
C ILE A 699 7.42 15.51 -28.66
N ASP A 700 6.81 15.99 -27.58
CA ASP A 700 6.22 17.34 -27.49
C ASP A 700 7.05 18.20 -26.52
N PRO A 701 8.06 18.94 -27.04
CA PRO A 701 8.91 19.75 -26.18
C PRO A 701 8.16 20.89 -25.47
N ALA A 702 7.08 21.40 -26.08
CA ALA A 702 6.29 22.50 -25.50
C ALA A 702 5.51 22.04 -24.26
N LYS A 703 5.00 20.80 -24.29
CA LYS A 703 4.29 20.18 -23.16
C LYS A 703 5.20 19.32 -22.28
N LYS A 704 6.49 19.24 -22.60
CA LYS A 704 7.47 18.38 -21.93
C LYS A 704 6.98 16.93 -21.83
N ARG A 705 6.48 16.38 -22.94
CA ARG A 705 5.98 15.00 -23.01
C ARG A 705 6.78 14.17 -24.00
N ILE A 706 7.15 12.97 -23.58
CA ILE A 706 7.83 11.97 -24.41
C ILE A 706 6.98 10.70 -24.37
N SER A 707 6.55 10.25 -25.53
CA SER A 707 5.81 9.00 -25.70
C SER A 707 6.77 7.90 -26.13
N LEU A 708 6.74 6.79 -25.41
CA LEU A 708 7.63 5.65 -25.62
C LEU A 708 6.84 4.37 -25.88
N THR A 709 7.47 3.37 -26.48
CA THR A 709 7.00 1.98 -26.61
C THR A 709 8.13 1.02 -26.25
N MET A 710 7.81 -0.13 -25.72
CA MET A 710 8.71 -1.27 -25.51
C MET A 710 8.62 -2.29 -26.62
#